data_88ed2b82603cd684c0d6eb1f33cbeee3
#
_entry.id   88ed2b82603cd684c0d6eb1f33cbeee3
#
_cell.length_a   1.000
_cell.length_b   1.000
_cell.length_c   1.000
_cell.angle_alpha   90.00
_cell.angle_beta   90.00
_cell.angle_gamma   90.00
#
_symmetry.space_group_name_H-M   'P 1'
#
loop_
_entity.id
_entity.type
_entity.pdbx_description
1 polymer ?
#
loop_
_entity_poly.entity_id
_entity_poly.type
_entity_poly.pdbx_seq_one_letter_code
_entity_poly.pdbx_strand_id
1 'polypeptide(L)'
;YRFLPDDSKIILKINDLTNTLNILNENKLMDNVLINKDLILSQLKSLSENKNEGNGLLSMSTFGKNEIAFTFIREIDDYDSIIKSNFSKRNYQGHNIFYDNSNSREIYKVTLDNYVVSSSEDIVLENIIRNFKIKNLKLDNDLLKIVRTIDQDQPFNIFSKSENLNTLVNIYGTLALYPSSNSSWIGYDFNYSISNLFLTGVTRIKDSINGKLSFLKNISPKEIKTDKIIPNSFKSFLTITISDSERFVFNLKEYLKLNDIFSDNLKFNSINLIDEISFVLDQEKFIILKINNPDLLNTYFDLDEFDSSNKIMKIDFNDDLLVLFENIQSGTSLKYSILIDDNLVITESLSQIKKIINSSKINDNLGSNNEYNQYISQKAKKLSFVWINNNKTLSNTKKNDINPDNYPFISFSGRVNQDIALIDFDISKIENIDKSGDIFTEFFLTFDDKITLPPRWILNHTNNEYDFIFQDDDNYLNYYSNKGILNWRKQIPQKIIGDVNQIDLYKNGRKQIIFRTLNSLYVFDRNGIEVKELSFEIGSANVHNPISIFDYEKNRNYRFLITNDNLIQMFDSSGKIVKGFKPKKFTSNIIQRPVHIRIKGKDYILILLENGSLKILDRRGRDRIVVDDKIRFSNNSFYSYLNSFTTIDLNGNLIKVDTNGKISRDYLNLSESTLIDISDNSLVYIDNNMLSIKGISINLPFGNYSRPKIFKILNQKIIAITDLNEEKIFLYDENGQLFKGFPVKGSSLIDIIDSDNDNKFEIITQLDDNSIVSYEVN
;
A
#
# COMPACT_ATOMS: atom_id res chain seq x y z
N TYR A 1 -7.34 24.62 40.98
CA TYR A 1 -7.72 25.28 39.71
C TYR A 1 -7.91 26.80 39.86
N ARG A 2 -8.32 27.28 41.02
CA ARG A 2 -8.59 28.74 41.24
C ARG A 2 -7.36 29.65 41.13
N PHE A 3 -6.14 29.12 41.23
CA PHE A 3 -4.87 29.84 41.06
C PHE A 3 -4.23 29.66 39.70
N LEU A 4 -4.94 29.04 38.73
CA LEU A 4 -4.45 28.96 37.35
C LEU A 4 -4.36 30.37 36.74
N PRO A 5 -3.30 30.67 35.97
CA PRO A 5 -3.25 31.89 35.17
C PRO A 5 -4.45 31.98 34.21
N ASP A 6 -4.96 33.20 34.00
CA ASP A 6 -6.13 33.45 33.15
C ASP A 6 -5.92 32.94 31.71
N ASP A 7 -4.68 33.03 31.21
CA ASP A 7 -4.28 32.61 29.85
C ASP A 7 -3.73 31.20 29.80
N SER A 8 -4.08 30.32 30.75
CA SER A 8 -3.70 28.92 30.74
C SER A 8 -4.21 28.23 29.48
N LYS A 9 -3.31 27.66 28.70
CA LYS A 9 -3.60 26.99 27.44
C LYS A 9 -3.59 25.48 27.58
N ILE A 10 -2.67 24.99 28.41
CA ILE A 10 -2.45 23.58 28.70
C ILE A 10 -2.25 23.45 30.21
N ILE A 11 -2.86 22.41 30.77
CA ILE A 11 -2.74 22.10 32.20
C ILE A 11 -2.46 20.62 32.31
N LEU A 12 -1.36 20.24 32.97
CA LEU A 12 -1.10 18.87 33.41
C LEU A 12 -1.54 18.75 34.87
N LYS A 13 -2.53 17.93 35.12
CA LYS A 13 -2.88 17.52 36.48
C LYS A 13 -2.02 16.30 36.83
N ILE A 14 -1.15 16.45 37.81
CA ILE A 14 -0.21 15.42 38.25
C ILE A 14 -0.80 14.77 39.49
N ASN A 15 -1.08 13.47 39.39
CA ASN A 15 -1.61 12.66 40.49
C ASN A 15 -0.47 11.86 41.15
N ASP A 16 0.60 11.54 40.38
CA ASP A 16 1.82 10.89 40.85
C ASP A 16 3.03 11.43 40.09
N LEU A 17 3.82 12.28 40.79
CA LEU A 17 4.95 12.98 40.16
C LEU A 17 6.05 11.99 39.72
N THR A 18 6.36 10.97 40.54
CA THR A 18 7.43 10.01 40.25
C THR A 18 7.09 9.20 39.01
N ASN A 19 5.89 8.62 38.98
CA ASN A 19 5.43 7.89 37.81
C ASN A 19 5.29 8.79 36.57
N THR A 20 4.83 10.03 36.71
CA THR A 20 4.76 11.00 35.62
C THR A 20 6.14 11.24 35.00
N LEU A 21 7.16 11.50 35.83
CA LEU A 21 8.53 11.72 35.35
C LEU A 21 9.11 10.48 34.68
N ASN A 22 8.85 9.31 35.22
CA ASN A 22 9.32 8.03 34.62
C ASN A 22 8.68 7.82 33.25
N ILE A 23 7.37 7.97 33.14
CA ILE A 23 6.64 7.81 31.89
C ILE A 23 7.15 8.77 30.81
N LEU A 24 7.30 10.05 31.16
CA LEU A 24 7.79 11.05 30.22
C LEU A 24 9.25 10.79 29.80
N ASN A 25 10.08 10.15 30.62
CA ASN A 25 11.48 9.83 30.29
C ASN A 25 11.61 8.52 29.49
N GLU A 26 10.87 7.48 29.82
CA GLU A 26 11.10 6.12 29.31
C GLU A 26 10.36 5.83 28.00
N ASN A 27 9.24 6.50 27.74
CA ASN A 27 8.47 6.27 26.54
C ASN A 27 9.06 7.04 25.34
N LYS A 28 9.69 6.33 24.41
CA LYS A 28 10.30 6.91 23.20
C LYS A 28 9.28 7.54 22.25
N LEU A 29 8.02 7.11 22.26
CA LEU A 29 6.97 7.72 21.44
C LEU A 29 6.68 9.15 21.89
N MET A 30 6.90 9.45 23.18
CA MET A 30 6.74 10.80 23.71
C MET A 30 7.68 11.81 23.09
N ASP A 31 8.88 11.42 22.69
CA ASP A 31 9.85 12.31 22.04
C ASP A 31 9.32 12.83 20.69
N ASN A 32 8.50 12.02 20.03
CA ASN A 32 7.92 12.32 18.73
C ASN A 32 6.54 12.99 18.81
N VAL A 33 5.81 12.71 19.88
CA VAL A 33 4.42 13.17 20.05
C VAL A 33 4.34 14.49 20.83
N LEU A 34 5.11 14.64 21.91
CA LEU A 34 5.10 15.86 22.73
C LEU A 34 6.10 16.89 22.19
N ILE A 35 5.58 18.05 21.82
CA ILE A 35 6.41 19.21 21.47
C ILE A 35 7.06 19.74 22.75
N ASN A 36 8.38 19.97 22.74
CA ASN A 36 9.13 20.52 23.88
C ASN A 36 9.09 19.64 25.15
N LYS A 37 9.01 18.30 25.03
CA LYS A 37 9.04 17.37 26.15
C LYS A 37 10.12 17.69 27.18
N ASP A 38 11.37 17.94 26.73
CA ASP A 38 12.50 18.24 27.62
C ASP A 38 12.30 19.53 28.39
N LEU A 39 11.67 20.52 27.77
CA LEU A 39 11.32 21.77 28.47
C LEU A 39 10.27 21.53 29.55
N ILE A 40 9.22 20.77 29.23
CA ILE A 40 8.19 20.39 30.20
C ILE A 40 8.81 19.64 31.37
N LEU A 41 9.66 18.64 31.11
CA LEU A 41 10.37 17.87 32.13
C LEU A 41 11.28 18.73 32.99
N SER A 42 12.05 19.64 32.39
CA SER A 42 12.95 20.53 33.12
C SER A 42 12.18 21.49 34.02
N GLN A 43 11.07 22.06 33.54
CA GLN A 43 10.23 22.96 34.30
C GLN A 43 9.48 22.21 35.42
N LEU A 44 8.97 21.02 35.15
CA LEU A 44 8.30 20.20 36.15
C LEU A 44 9.26 19.85 37.30
N LYS A 45 10.49 19.39 36.99
CA LYS A 45 11.53 19.10 37.99
C LYS A 45 11.92 20.34 38.79
N SER A 46 12.10 21.49 38.15
CA SER A 46 12.51 22.75 38.80
C SER A 46 11.41 23.29 39.71
N LEU A 47 10.17 23.35 39.21
CA LEU A 47 9.04 23.96 39.95
C LEU A 47 8.50 23.07 41.06
N SER A 48 8.62 21.73 40.92
CA SER A 48 8.23 20.75 41.96
C SER A 48 9.28 20.56 43.05
N GLU A 49 10.48 21.15 42.93
CA GLU A 49 11.60 21.02 43.87
C GLU A 49 12.14 19.58 44.03
N ASN A 50 11.94 18.72 43.04
CA ASN A 50 12.30 17.30 43.07
C ASN A 50 11.71 16.54 44.27
N LYS A 51 10.59 16.97 44.83
CA LYS A 51 9.87 16.22 45.86
C LYS A 51 9.19 15.03 45.18
N ASN A 52 9.48 13.85 45.68
CA ASN A 52 8.98 12.57 45.09
C ASN A 52 7.48 12.35 45.36
N GLU A 53 6.88 13.11 46.25
CA GLU A 53 5.47 13.03 46.65
C GLU A 53 4.82 14.38 46.43
N GLY A 54 3.95 14.48 45.45
CA GLY A 54 3.22 15.74 45.25
C GLY A 54 2.26 15.71 44.10
N ASN A 55 0.98 15.76 44.42
CA ASN A 55 -0.06 16.05 43.46
C ASN A 55 -0.04 17.56 43.17
N GLY A 56 -0.29 17.93 41.90
CA GLY A 56 -0.25 19.33 41.55
C GLY A 56 -0.79 19.61 40.16
N LEU A 57 -0.86 20.89 39.84
CA LEU A 57 -1.24 21.36 38.50
C LEU A 57 -0.05 22.11 37.91
N LEU A 58 0.48 21.62 36.77
CA LEU A 58 1.42 22.39 35.96
C LEU A 58 0.64 23.08 34.83
N SER A 59 0.62 24.40 34.83
CA SER A 59 0.03 25.18 33.76
C SER A 59 1.07 25.78 32.84
N MET A 60 0.81 25.72 31.55
CA MET A 60 1.49 26.49 30.51
C MET A 60 0.57 27.66 30.12
N SER A 61 1.03 28.88 30.30
CA SER A 61 0.31 30.10 29.97
C SER A 61 1.15 31.01 29.08
N THR A 62 0.52 31.95 28.38
CA THR A 62 1.24 32.98 27.64
C THR A 62 1.30 34.27 28.40
N PHE A 63 2.41 35.01 28.27
CA PHE A 63 2.57 36.33 28.80
C PHE A 63 3.29 37.25 27.78
N GLY A 64 3.18 38.56 27.94
CA GLY A 64 3.81 39.51 27.02
C GLY A 64 3.42 39.28 25.55
N LYS A 65 4.41 39.26 24.65
CA LYS A 65 4.25 38.99 23.21
C LYS A 65 4.46 37.51 22.90
N ASN A 66 3.59 36.63 23.40
CA ASN A 66 3.62 35.17 23.13
C ASN A 66 4.78 34.39 23.79
N GLU A 67 5.37 34.88 24.86
CA GLU A 67 6.30 34.13 25.69
C GLU A 67 5.52 33.11 26.56
N ILE A 68 6.17 31.96 26.85
CA ILE A 68 5.53 30.88 27.62
C ILE A 68 6.03 30.91 29.05
N ALA A 69 5.09 30.96 29.99
CA ALA A 69 5.34 30.80 31.41
C ALA A 69 4.81 29.45 31.90
N PHE A 70 5.53 28.86 32.84
CA PHE A 70 5.13 27.65 33.55
C PHE A 70 4.77 28.01 34.99
N THR A 71 3.63 27.49 35.44
CA THR A 71 3.17 27.70 36.81
C THR A 71 2.76 26.39 37.43
N PHE A 72 3.37 26.00 38.54
CA PHE A 72 3.05 24.80 39.31
C PHE A 72 2.31 25.15 40.58
N ILE A 73 1.17 24.51 40.84
CA ILE A 73 0.30 24.75 41.98
C ILE A 73 0.14 23.42 42.70
N ARG A 74 0.47 23.41 43.99
CA ARG A 74 0.31 22.21 44.85
C ARG A 74 -0.18 22.62 46.25
N GLU A 75 -0.75 21.69 46.99
CA GLU A 75 -1.07 21.90 48.39
C GLU A 75 0.20 22.01 49.23
N ILE A 76 0.12 22.75 50.32
CA ILE A 76 1.18 22.87 51.31
C ILE A 76 1.24 21.55 52.11
N ASP A 77 2.41 20.94 52.18
CA ASP A 77 2.70 19.82 53.07
C ASP A 77 3.50 20.26 54.32
N ASP A 78 3.63 19.35 55.29
CA ASP A 78 4.36 19.62 56.54
C ASP A 78 5.84 19.99 56.34
N TYR A 79 6.42 19.68 55.16
CA TYR A 79 7.80 20.04 54.81
C TYR A 79 7.94 21.43 54.20
N ASP A 80 6.85 22.09 53.79
CA ASP A 80 6.87 23.44 53.21
C ASP A 80 7.12 24.56 54.22
N SER A 81 7.07 24.27 55.52
CA SER A 81 7.37 25.22 56.60
C SER A 81 8.79 25.76 56.58
N ILE A 82 9.64 25.21 55.68
CA ILE A 82 11.03 25.63 55.52
C ILE A 82 11.19 26.28 54.15
N ILE A 83 10.73 27.50 53.99
CA ILE A 83 11.32 28.41 53.01
C ILE A 83 12.74 28.64 53.51
N LYS A 84 13.68 27.91 52.93
CA LYS A 84 15.09 27.88 53.31
C LYS A 84 15.62 29.28 53.38
N SER A 85 16.48 29.57 54.35
CA SER A 85 17.12 30.86 54.67
C SER A 85 17.89 31.53 53.49
N ASN A 86 17.95 30.90 52.33
CA ASN A 86 18.71 31.37 51.16
C ASN A 86 17.85 32.03 50.07
N PHE A 87 16.51 32.11 50.21
CA PHE A 87 15.66 32.77 49.23
C PHE A 87 15.60 34.27 49.50
N SER A 88 15.80 35.08 48.47
CA SER A 88 15.47 36.48 48.46
C SER A 88 13.95 36.63 48.48
N LYS A 89 13.44 37.72 49.04
CA LYS A 89 11.99 38.00 49.09
C LYS A 89 11.70 39.41 48.68
N ARG A 90 10.59 39.62 48.00
CA ARG A 90 9.98 40.95 47.79
C ARG A 90 8.49 40.91 48.16
N ASN A 91 7.98 42.03 48.62
CA ASN A 91 6.55 42.15 48.96
C ASN A 91 5.77 42.71 47.76
N TYR A 92 4.69 42.01 47.39
CA TYR A 92 3.76 42.48 46.39
C TYR A 92 2.34 42.40 46.96
N GLN A 93 1.69 43.55 47.11
CA GLN A 93 0.33 43.69 47.63
C GLN A 93 0.05 42.96 48.97
N GLY A 94 1.04 42.87 49.85
CA GLY A 94 0.92 42.22 51.16
C GLY A 94 1.32 40.75 51.17
N HIS A 95 1.68 40.16 50.04
CA HIS A 95 2.19 38.79 49.94
C HIS A 95 3.69 38.81 49.64
N ASN A 96 4.46 37.90 50.26
CA ASN A 96 5.88 37.77 49.99
C ASN A 96 6.09 36.82 48.83
N ILE A 97 6.73 37.31 47.76
CA ILE A 97 7.21 36.51 46.66
C ILE A 97 8.67 36.13 46.97
N PHE A 98 8.96 34.85 47.03
CA PHE A 98 10.29 34.28 47.28
C PHE A 98 10.93 33.88 45.95
N TYR A 99 12.25 34.10 45.80
CA TYR A 99 12.98 33.75 44.58
C TYR A 99 14.41 33.33 44.91
N ASP A 100 14.97 32.40 44.13
CA ASP A 100 16.32 31.89 44.29
C ASP A 100 17.25 32.50 43.23
N ASN A 101 18.22 33.29 43.69
CA ASN A 101 19.21 33.95 42.83
C ASN A 101 20.42 33.05 42.51
N SER A 102 20.49 31.83 43.04
CA SER A 102 21.66 30.95 42.92
C SER A 102 21.67 30.10 41.69
N ASN A 103 20.54 29.99 40.99
CA ASN A 103 20.37 29.14 39.81
C ASN A 103 20.27 29.98 38.51
N SER A 104 20.71 29.40 37.40
CA SER A 104 20.65 30.03 36.05
C SER A 104 19.23 30.30 35.54
N ARG A 105 18.19 29.90 36.27
CA ARG A 105 16.77 30.22 36.04
C ARG A 105 16.12 30.61 37.35
N GLU A 106 15.56 31.82 37.38
CA GLU A 106 14.83 32.31 38.52
C GLU A 106 13.48 31.59 38.64
N ILE A 107 13.14 31.08 39.83
CA ILE A 107 11.86 30.51 40.16
C ILE A 107 11.25 31.38 41.25
N TYR A 108 10.05 31.86 40.98
CA TYR A 108 9.29 32.71 41.90
C TYR A 108 8.23 31.87 42.60
N LYS A 109 8.04 32.08 43.91
CA LYS A 109 7.09 31.34 44.75
C LYS A 109 6.28 32.28 45.66
N VAL A 110 5.01 31.92 45.82
CA VAL A 110 4.13 32.58 46.80
C VAL A 110 3.24 31.53 47.44
N THR A 111 2.91 31.77 48.72
CA THR A 111 1.91 30.99 49.44
C THR A 111 0.59 31.75 49.45
N LEU A 112 -0.47 31.10 48.95
CA LEU A 112 -1.83 31.63 48.90
C LEU A 112 -2.79 30.60 49.51
N ASP A 113 -3.47 30.96 50.59
CA ASP A 113 -4.22 30.00 51.42
C ASP A 113 -3.34 28.77 51.78
N ASN A 114 -3.80 27.56 51.49
CA ASN A 114 -3.10 26.31 51.73
C ASN A 114 -2.32 25.80 50.49
N TYR A 115 -1.94 26.68 49.55
CA TYR A 115 -1.27 26.32 48.32
C TYR A 115 0.05 27.07 48.17
N VAL A 116 1.03 26.34 47.64
CA VAL A 116 2.26 26.94 47.10
C VAL A 116 2.07 27.11 45.59
N VAL A 117 2.26 28.30 45.09
CA VAL A 117 2.23 28.63 43.68
C VAL A 117 3.65 29.05 43.27
N SER A 118 4.25 28.26 42.37
CA SER A 118 5.59 28.48 41.82
C SER A 118 5.49 28.83 40.35
N SER A 119 6.24 29.81 39.85
CA SER A 119 6.22 30.20 38.43
C SER A 119 7.63 30.50 37.92
N SER A 120 7.84 30.27 36.62
CA SER A 120 9.05 30.70 35.91
C SER A 120 9.13 32.22 35.72
N GLU A 121 8.00 32.93 35.93
CA GLU A 121 7.87 34.36 35.66
C GLU A 121 7.17 35.06 36.83
N ASP A 122 7.79 36.13 37.34
CA ASP A 122 7.25 36.89 38.46
C ASP A 122 5.94 37.63 38.15
N ILE A 123 5.83 38.17 36.94
CA ILE A 123 4.64 38.88 36.47
C ILE A 123 3.39 38.00 36.48
N VAL A 124 3.55 36.69 36.24
CA VAL A 124 2.43 35.74 36.32
C VAL A 124 1.96 35.55 37.73
N LEU A 125 2.89 35.46 38.73
CA LEU A 125 2.51 35.43 40.16
C LEU A 125 1.87 36.71 40.60
N GLU A 126 2.35 37.87 40.18
CA GLU A 126 1.74 39.16 40.49
C GLU A 126 0.29 39.24 40.01
N ASN A 127 0.00 38.74 38.83
CA ASN A 127 -1.37 38.66 38.32
C ASN A 127 -2.24 37.70 39.14
N ILE A 128 -1.73 36.54 39.53
CA ILE A 128 -2.42 35.57 40.39
C ILE A 128 -2.73 36.21 41.76
N ILE A 129 -1.74 36.88 42.38
CA ILE A 129 -1.92 37.60 43.67
C ILE A 129 -2.99 38.71 43.54
N ARG A 130 -2.95 39.47 42.45
CA ARG A 130 -3.93 40.53 42.17
C ARG A 130 -5.34 39.97 42.09
N ASN A 131 -5.53 38.90 41.29
CA ASN A 131 -6.82 38.24 41.12
C ASN A 131 -7.33 37.65 42.46
N PHE A 132 -6.42 37.07 43.23
CA PHE A 132 -6.75 36.52 44.55
C PHE A 132 -7.25 37.62 45.50
N LYS A 133 -6.58 38.75 45.54
CA LYS A 133 -6.90 39.87 46.46
C LYS A 133 -8.24 40.55 46.14
N ILE A 134 -8.56 40.71 44.86
CA ILE A 134 -9.84 41.31 44.45
C ILE A 134 -10.99 40.31 44.43
N LYS A 135 -10.76 39.07 44.87
CA LYS A 135 -11.71 37.96 44.85
C LYS A 135 -12.29 37.69 43.43
N ASN A 136 -11.53 38.05 42.40
CA ASN A 136 -11.90 37.84 41.00
C ASN A 136 -11.28 36.54 40.44
N LEU A 137 -11.23 35.51 41.25
CA LEU A 137 -10.78 34.19 40.84
C LEU A 137 -11.89 33.51 40.03
N LYS A 138 -11.86 33.64 38.73
CA LYS A 138 -12.82 33.03 37.85
C LYS A 138 -12.45 31.54 37.68
N LEU A 139 -13.26 30.69 38.27
CA LEU A 139 -13.22 29.26 37.93
C LEU A 139 -13.87 29.05 36.57
N ASP A 140 -13.11 28.44 35.64
CA ASP A 140 -13.69 28.05 34.38
C ASP A 140 -14.61 26.83 34.61
N ASN A 141 -15.91 27.08 34.56
CA ASN A 141 -16.94 26.07 34.86
C ASN A 141 -16.90 24.91 33.83
N ASP A 142 -16.44 25.17 32.61
CA ASP A 142 -16.34 24.11 31.60
C ASP A 142 -15.14 23.21 31.90
N LEU A 143 -14.00 23.77 32.27
CA LEU A 143 -12.84 23.01 32.74
C LEU A 143 -13.24 22.13 33.94
N LEU A 144 -13.94 22.69 34.94
CA LEU A 144 -14.35 21.92 36.12
C LEU A 144 -15.29 20.76 35.80
N LYS A 145 -16.16 20.91 34.80
CA LYS A 145 -17.01 19.81 34.32
C LYS A 145 -16.19 18.71 33.69
N ILE A 146 -15.21 19.07 32.84
CA ILE A 146 -14.32 18.11 32.21
C ILE A 146 -13.42 17.40 33.24
N VAL A 147 -12.87 18.13 34.22
CA VAL A 147 -12.07 17.55 35.31
C VAL A 147 -12.80 16.44 36.07
N ARG A 148 -14.12 16.50 36.15
CA ARG A 148 -14.93 15.48 36.84
C ARG A 148 -15.16 14.22 36.03
N THR A 149 -14.86 14.24 34.75
CA THR A 149 -15.09 13.11 33.82
C THR A 149 -13.86 12.28 33.55
N ILE A 150 -12.68 12.76 33.93
CA ILE A 150 -11.40 12.04 33.69
C ILE A 150 -11.13 11.01 34.79
N ASP A 151 -10.31 10.03 34.45
CA ASP A 151 -9.81 9.00 35.36
C ASP A 151 -8.72 9.60 36.27
N GLN A 152 -8.99 9.66 37.57
CA GLN A 152 -8.06 10.22 38.57
C GLN A 152 -6.97 9.25 39.03
N ASP A 153 -7.11 7.99 38.70
CA ASP A 153 -6.12 6.95 39.05
C ASP A 153 -4.92 6.94 38.09
N GLN A 154 -5.00 7.69 36.97
CA GLN A 154 -3.87 7.88 36.07
C GLN A 154 -2.77 8.74 36.73
N PRO A 155 -1.47 8.46 36.44
CA PRO A 155 -0.37 9.26 37.00
C PRO A 155 -0.47 10.74 36.69
N PHE A 156 -0.99 11.10 35.54
CA PHE A 156 -1.33 12.45 35.14
C PHE A 156 -2.44 12.51 34.10
N ASN A 157 -3.10 13.67 34.03
CA ASN A 157 -4.09 13.96 32.99
C ASN A 157 -3.71 15.28 32.31
N ILE A 158 -4.09 15.44 31.05
CA ILE A 158 -3.82 16.66 30.29
C ILE A 158 -5.14 17.36 29.99
N PHE A 159 -5.18 18.66 30.27
CA PHE A 159 -6.27 19.52 29.82
C PHE A 159 -5.72 20.53 28.83
N SER A 160 -6.35 20.65 27.69
CA SER A 160 -5.99 21.61 26.65
C SER A 160 -7.24 22.26 26.09
N LYS A 161 -7.15 23.55 25.76
CA LYS A 161 -8.14 24.13 24.86
C LYS A 161 -7.93 23.54 23.46
N SER A 162 -9.02 23.29 22.77
CA SER A 162 -8.99 22.64 21.45
C SER A 162 -8.03 23.30 20.45
N GLU A 163 -7.92 24.62 20.49
CA GLU A 163 -7.02 25.42 19.63
C GLU A 163 -5.53 25.21 19.93
N ASN A 164 -5.19 24.72 21.12
CA ASN A 164 -3.81 24.58 21.58
C ASN A 164 -3.26 23.17 21.54
N LEU A 165 -4.03 22.18 21.11
CA LEU A 165 -3.54 20.80 21.05
C LEU A 165 -2.36 20.66 20.10
N ASN A 166 -2.36 21.34 18.98
CA ASN A 166 -1.25 21.35 18.04
C ASN A 166 0.06 21.91 18.61
N THR A 167 -0.01 22.65 19.72
CA THR A 167 1.19 23.14 20.44
C THR A 167 1.73 22.12 21.45
N LEU A 168 0.92 21.13 21.83
CA LEU A 168 1.30 20.07 22.75
C LEU A 168 1.69 18.78 22.04
N VAL A 169 0.95 18.43 20.99
CA VAL A 169 1.07 17.15 20.30
C VAL A 169 1.40 17.41 18.84
N ASN A 170 2.53 16.88 18.38
CA ASN A 170 2.92 16.92 16.98
C ASN A 170 2.11 15.87 16.19
N ILE A 171 0.86 16.20 15.89
CA ILE A 171 -0.02 15.36 15.10
C ILE A 171 0.27 15.63 13.63
N TYR A 172 0.81 14.66 12.92
CA TYR A 172 1.07 14.75 11.50
C TYR A 172 -0.24 14.71 10.71
N GLY A 173 -0.55 15.83 10.07
CA GLY A 173 -1.72 16.00 9.22
C GLY A 173 -2.70 17.03 9.77
N THR A 174 -3.36 17.71 8.86
CA THR A 174 -4.46 18.62 9.20
C THR A 174 -5.68 17.79 9.56
N LEU A 175 -5.98 17.68 10.84
CA LEU A 175 -7.21 17.08 11.34
C LEU A 175 -8.39 17.95 10.89
N ALA A 176 -9.02 17.55 9.81
CA ALA A 176 -10.12 18.32 9.20
C ALA A 176 -11.32 18.51 10.13
N LEU A 177 -11.50 17.61 11.12
CA LEU A 177 -12.58 17.67 12.12
C LEU A 177 -12.13 18.22 13.48
N TYR A 178 -10.88 18.67 13.59
CA TYR A 178 -10.45 19.24 14.87
C TYR A 178 -11.31 20.44 15.21
N PRO A 179 -11.79 20.58 16.48
CA PRO A 179 -12.52 21.77 16.87
C PRO A 179 -11.58 22.97 16.77
N SER A 180 -11.62 23.66 15.64
CA SER A 180 -10.90 24.90 15.46
C SER A 180 -11.66 26.01 16.20
N SER A 181 -10.93 26.73 17.04
CA SER A 181 -11.28 27.98 17.68
C SER A 181 -12.50 27.98 18.64
N ASN A 182 -12.26 28.67 19.73
CA ASN A 182 -13.16 29.12 20.79
C ASN A 182 -13.60 28.08 21.82
N SER A 183 -12.61 27.77 22.72
CA SER A 183 -12.84 27.63 24.14
C SER A 183 -13.54 26.40 24.72
N SER A 184 -13.64 25.28 24.05
CA SER A 184 -13.92 24.04 24.79
C SER A 184 -12.64 23.39 25.28
N TRP A 185 -12.65 23.05 26.56
CA TRP A 185 -11.59 22.25 27.16
C TRP A 185 -11.76 20.79 26.72
N ILE A 186 -10.64 20.13 26.48
CA ILE A 186 -10.55 18.68 26.30
C ILE A 186 -9.71 18.18 27.48
N GLY A 187 -10.22 17.19 28.20
CA GLY A 187 -9.46 16.45 29.21
C GLY A 187 -9.04 15.13 28.64
N TYR A 188 -7.75 14.79 28.72
CA TYR A 188 -7.20 13.52 28.25
C TYR A 188 -6.70 12.67 29.40
N ASP A 189 -7.13 11.42 29.43
CA ASP A 189 -6.54 10.35 30.21
C ASP A 189 -5.40 9.74 29.41
N PHE A 190 -4.30 9.49 30.06
CA PHE A 190 -3.08 9.04 29.45
C PHE A 190 -2.85 7.57 29.78
N ASN A 191 -3.22 6.69 28.86
CA ASN A 191 -2.94 5.27 28.94
C ASN A 191 -1.68 4.95 28.15
N TYR A 192 -0.69 4.39 28.79
CA TYR A 192 0.59 4.12 28.13
C TYR A 192 1.09 2.71 28.46
N SER A 193 1.86 2.19 27.52
CA SER A 193 2.83 1.12 27.75
C SER A 193 4.18 1.57 27.20
N ILE A 194 5.23 0.83 27.41
CA ILE A 194 6.57 1.17 26.88
C ILE A 194 6.54 1.34 25.35
N SER A 195 5.62 0.64 24.67
CA SER A 195 5.51 0.58 23.21
C SER A 195 4.25 1.19 22.62
N ASN A 196 3.29 1.64 23.41
CA ASN A 196 2.03 2.18 22.92
C ASN A 196 1.72 3.51 23.58
N LEU A 197 1.03 4.37 22.84
CA LEU A 197 0.51 5.65 23.32
C LEU A 197 -0.97 5.73 23.00
N PHE A 198 -1.81 5.79 24.00
CA PHE A 198 -3.24 5.90 23.85
C PHE A 198 -3.76 7.03 24.75
N LEU A 199 -4.40 8.05 24.14
CA LEU A 199 -5.03 9.15 24.82
C LEU A 199 -6.54 9.04 24.64
N THR A 200 -7.28 8.92 25.71
CA THR A 200 -8.74 9.02 25.70
C THR A 200 -9.16 10.39 26.18
N GLY A 201 -9.82 11.14 25.33
CA GLY A 201 -10.25 12.52 25.62
C GLY A 201 -11.75 12.65 25.80
N VAL A 202 -12.13 13.62 26.62
CA VAL A 202 -13.53 14.05 26.79
C VAL A 202 -13.64 15.53 26.51
N THR A 203 -14.59 15.93 25.66
CA THR A 203 -14.91 17.34 25.42
C THR A 203 -16.42 17.57 25.32
N ARG A 204 -16.84 18.81 25.52
CA ARG A 204 -18.24 19.20 25.31
C ARG A 204 -18.44 19.95 24.02
N ILE A 205 -19.47 19.60 23.30
CA ILE A 205 -19.92 20.30 22.08
C ILE A 205 -20.97 21.35 22.54
N LYS A 206 -20.58 22.61 22.52
CA LYS A 206 -21.49 23.73 22.87
C LYS A 206 -22.24 24.21 21.63
N ASP A 207 -23.47 24.73 21.81
CA ASP A 207 -24.27 25.29 20.68
C ASP A 207 -23.64 26.58 20.11
N SER A 208 -22.81 27.26 20.88
CA SER A 208 -22.15 28.52 20.50
C SER A 208 -20.75 28.33 19.90
N ILE A 209 -20.32 27.08 19.64
CA ILE A 209 -18.98 26.78 19.15
C ILE A 209 -19.03 26.42 17.67
N ASN A 210 -18.24 27.12 16.87
CA ASN A 210 -18.09 26.94 15.42
C ASN A 210 -17.23 25.72 15.05
N GLY A 211 -17.13 24.71 15.89
CA GLY A 211 -16.31 23.53 15.65
C GLY A 211 -16.99 22.51 14.75
N LYS A 212 -16.24 21.89 13.85
CA LYS A 212 -16.74 20.89 12.89
C LYS A 212 -17.39 19.65 13.56
N LEU A 213 -17.04 19.32 14.81
CA LEU A 213 -17.72 18.25 15.57
C LEU A 213 -19.20 18.55 15.84
N SER A 214 -19.64 19.81 15.72
CA SER A 214 -21.04 20.17 15.90
C SER A 214 -21.98 19.52 14.90
N PHE A 215 -21.49 19.12 13.70
CA PHE A 215 -22.28 18.35 12.71
C PHE A 215 -22.83 17.05 13.31
N LEU A 216 -22.06 16.44 14.21
CA LEU A 216 -22.32 15.10 14.76
C LEU A 216 -23.13 15.13 16.05
N LYS A 217 -23.51 16.32 16.53
CA LYS A 217 -24.26 16.48 17.76
C LYS A 217 -25.61 15.76 17.69
N ASN A 218 -25.92 14.94 18.69
CA ASN A 218 -27.13 14.12 18.77
C ASN A 218 -27.27 13.09 17.61
N ILE A 219 -26.16 12.67 16.99
CA ILE A 219 -26.13 11.61 15.98
C ILE A 219 -25.42 10.40 16.57
N SER A 220 -26.09 9.27 16.54
CA SER A 220 -25.53 8.02 17.10
C SER A 220 -24.37 7.49 16.23
N PRO A 221 -23.27 7.02 16.85
CA PRO A 221 -22.15 6.44 16.10
C PRO A 221 -22.56 5.12 15.42
N LYS A 222 -22.00 4.84 14.23
CA LYS A 222 -22.19 3.63 13.44
C LYS A 222 -20.89 2.86 13.26
N GLU A 223 -20.98 1.62 12.81
CA GLU A 223 -19.86 0.82 12.33
C GLU A 223 -19.40 1.37 10.99
N ILE A 224 -18.07 1.55 10.80
CA ILE A 224 -17.49 2.03 9.56
C ILE A 224 -17.35 0.87 8.57
N LYS A 225 -17.69 1.12 7.30
CA LYS A 225 -17.66 0.12 6.22
C LYS A 225 -16.95 0.58 4.95
N THR A 226 -16.82 1.89 4.75
CA THR A 226 -16.15 2.48 3.58
C THR A 226 -14.64 2.24 3.54
N ASP A 227 -14.02 1.96 4.70
CA ASP A 227 -12.60 1.63 4.81
C ASP A 227 -12.21 0.40 3.97
N LYS A 228 -13.12 -0.56 3.80
CA LYS A 228 -12.85 -1.83 3.10
C LYS A 228 -12.46 -1.67 1.63
N ILE A 229 -12.84 -0.57 0.98
CA ILE A 229 -12.50 -0.31 -0.43
C ILE A 229 -11.37 0.71 -0.60
N ILE A 230 -10.84 1.28 0.50
CA ILE A 230 -9.70 2.20 0.45
C ILE A 230 -8.44 1.41 0.05
N PRO A 231 -7.72 1.82 -1.03
CA PRO A 231 -6.49 1.17 -1.44
C PRO A 231 -5.40 1.20 -0.35
N ASN A 232 -4.59 0.15 -0.23
CA ASN A 232 -3.48 0.08 0.74
C ASN A 232 -2.43 1.20 0.56
N SER A 233 -2.34 1.80 -0.62
CA SER A 233 -1.45 2.92 -0.93
C SER A 233 -1.88 4.27 -0.34
N PHE A 234 -3.03 4.34 0.36
CA PHE A 234 -3.51 5.59 0.93
C PHE A 234 -2.47 6.25 1.86
N LYS A 235 -2.51 7.59 1.93
CA LYS A 235 -1.70 8.38 2.88
C LYS A 235 -2.46 8.67 4.16
N SER A 236 -3.70 9.10 4.02
CA SER A 236 -4.61 9.33 5.14
C SER A 236 -6.06 9.27 4.68
N PHE A 237 -6.97 8.96 5.59
CA PHE A 237 -8.40 9.13 5.34
C PHE A 237 -9.13 9.61 6.58
N LEU A 238 -10.28 10.25 6.34
CA LEU A 238 -11.23 10.67 7.35
C LEU A 238 -12.60 10.13 6.97
N THR A 239 -13.19 9.30 7.82
CA THR A 239 -14.56 8.82 7.66
C THR A 239 -15.48 9.45 8.69
N ILE A 240 -16.66 9.89 8.28
CA ILE A 240 -17.75 10.40 9.10
C ILE A 240 -18.96 9.51 8.89
N THR A 241 -19.61 9.10 9.98
CA THR A 241 -20.82 8.27 9.92
C THR A 241 -22.08 9.14 10.17
N ILE A 242 -23.13 8.86 9.40
CA ILE A 242 -24.41 9.57 9.46
C ILE A 242 -25.51 8.55 9.76
N SER A 243 -26.06 8.58 11.00
CA SER A 243 -27.18 7.71 11.39
C SER A 243 -28.52 8.42 11.32
N ASP A 244 -28.52 9.74 11.24
CA ASP A 244 -29.69 10.61 11.18
C ASP A 244 -29.37 11.78 10.24
N SER A 245 -29.80 11.64 8.99
CA SER A 245 -29.55 12.61 7.93
C SER A 245 -30.22 13.94 8.16
N GLU A 246 -31.47 13.95 8.68
CA GLU A 246 -32.21 15.18 8.96
C GLU A 246 -31.49 16.00 10.06
N ARG A 247 -31.06 15.31 11.10
CA ARG A 247 -30.33 15.93 12.20
C ARG A 247 -28.96 16.43 11.74
N PHE A 248 -28.27 15.66 10.90
CA PHE A 248 -26.98 16.06 10.33
C PHE A 248 -27.11 17.35 9.49
N VAL A 249 -28.11 17.41 8.61
CA VAL A 249 -28.39 18.59 7.77
C VAL A 249 -28.72 19.80 8.64
N PHE A 250 -29.56 19.62 9.68
CA PHE A 250 -29.85 20.68 10.61
C PHE A 250 -28.58 21.22 11.28
N ASN A 251 -27.77 20.34 11.84
CA ASN A 251 -26.52 20.73 12.49
C ASN A 251 -25.52 21.40 11.52
N LEU A 252 -25.44 20.90 10.28
CA LEU A 252 -24.59 21.48 9.23
C LEU A 252 -25.03 22.92 8.88
N LYS A 253 -26.34 23.16 8.72
CA LYS A 253 -26.86 24.50 8.46
C LYS A 253 -26.57 25.46 9.59
N GLU A 254 -26.73 25.04 10.84
CA GLU A 254 -26.37 25.87 12.01
C GLU A 254 -24.87 26.19 12.05
N TYR A 255 -24.01 25.21 11.72
CA TYR A 255 -22.56 25.43 11.63
C TYR A 255 -22.21 26.43 10.53
N LEU A 256 -22.77 26.27 9.31
CA LEU A 256 -22.51 27.18 8.20
C LEU A 256 -22.97 28.60 8.49
N LYS A 257 -24.10 28.76 9.18
CA LYS A 257 -24.62 30.05 9.63
C LYS A 257 -23.70 30.73 10.64
N LEU A 258 -23.17 29.97 11.59
CA LEU A 258 -22.25 30.50 12.63
C LEU A 258 -20.88 30.90 12.05
N ASN A 259 -20.51 30.36 10.88
CA ASN A 259 -19.26 30.68 10.19
C ASN A 259 -19.41 31.66 9.02
N ASP A 260 -20.54 32.34 8.89
CA ASP A 260 -20.85 33.32 7.83
C ASP A 260 -20.76 32.74 6.40
N ILE A 261 -20.90 31.41 6.24
CA ILE A 261 -20.88 30.69 4.95
C ILE A 261 -22.31 30.44 4.44
N PHE A 262 -23.33 30.76 5.24
CA PHE A 262 -24.72 30.39 5.02
C PHE A 262 -25.42 31.29 4.00
N SER A 263 -26.10 30.68 2.98
CA SER A 263 -27.21 31.28 2.26
C SER A 263 -28.50 30.50 2.58
N ASP A 264 -29.62 31.17 2.78
CA ASP A 264 -30.90 30.56 3.17
C ASP A 264 -31.43 29.50 2.20
N ASN A 265 -30.82 29.40 1.00
CA ASN A 265 -31.26 28.55 -0.11
C ASN A 265 -30.50 27.22 -0.23
N LEU A 266 -29.49 26.93 0.64
CA LEU A 266 -28.70 25.70 0.53
C LEU A 266 -29.55 24.44 0.76
N LYS A 267 -29.40 23.49 -0.16
CA LYS A 267 -30.10 22.20 -0.18
C LYS A 267 -29.08 21.07 -0.01
N PHE A 268 -29.38 20.11 0.84
CA PHE A 268 -28.55 18.94 1.13
C PHE A 268 -29.38 17.65 1.07
N ASN A 269 -30.22 17.53 0.03
CA ASN A 269 -31.14 16.40 -0.09
C ASN A 269 -30.44 15.07 -0.30
N SER A 270 -29.30 15.09 -0.99
CA SER A 270 -28.46 13.91 -1.24
C SER A 270 -27.93 13.24 0.04
N ILE A 271 -27.82 13.99 1.15
CA ILE A 271 -27.40 13.40 2.45
C ILE A 271 -28.38 12.33 2.92
N ASN A 272 -29.65 12.35 2.52
CA ASN A 272 -30.61 11.31 2.88
C ASN A 272 -30.25 9.91 2.30
N LEU A 273 -29.40 9.90 1.27
CA LEU A 273 -28.91 8.68 0.63
C LEU A 273 -27.58 8.19 1.22
N ILE A 274 -26.94 8.96 2.11
CA ILE A 274 -25.56 8.75 2.54
C ILE A 274 -25.52 8.30 4.00
N ASP A 275 -24.92 7.14 4.24
CA ASP A 275 -24.66 6.60 5.58
C ASP A 275 -23.26 6.96 6.11
N GLU A 276 -22.27 7.07 5.21
CA GLU A 276 -20.88 7.42 5.55
C GLU A 276 -20.27 8.27 4.45
N ILE A 277 -19.38 9.17 4.83
CA ILE A 277 -18.54 9.96 3.94
C ILE A 277 -17.09 9.74 4.32
N SER A 278 -16.29 9.23 3.38
CA SER A 278 -14.85 9.09 3.55
C SER A 278 -14.10 10.03 2.62
N PHE A 279 -13.27 10.87 3.18
CA PHE A 279 -12.32 11.74 2.48
C PHE A 279 -10.98 11.06 2.47
N VAL A 280 -10.49 10.66 1.30
CA VAL A 280 -9.26 9.88 1.17
C VAL A 280 -8.19 10.70 0.45
N LEU A 281 -6.98 10.69 0.98
CA LEU A 281 -5.78 11.19 0.36
C LEU A 281 -4.89 9.99 -0.01
N ASP A 282 -4.68 9.81 -1.30
CA ASP A 282 -3.72 8.85 -1.88
C ASP A 282 -2.69 9.65 -2.71
N GLN A 283 -2.50 9.35 -3.96
CA GLN A 283 -1.78 10.24 -4.89
C GLN A 283 -2.60 11.51 -5.16
N GLU A 284 -3.90 11.35 -5.31
CA GLU A 284 -4.89 12.41 -5.46
C GLU A 284 -5.94 12.30 -4.34
N LYS A 285 -6.72 13.36 -4.14
CA LYS A 285 -7.85 13.35 -3.21
C LYS A 285 -9.07 12.74 -3.89
N PHE A 286 -9.81 11.93 -3.15
CA PHE A 286 -11.09 11.40 -3.60
C PHE A 286 -12.05 11.18 -2.44
N ILE A 287 -13.33 10.98 -2.75
CA ILE A 287 -14.39 10.81 -1.77
C ILE A 287 -15.09 9.48 -2.01
N ILE A 288 -15.46 8.82 -0.92
CA ILE A 288 -16.31 7.62 -0.94
C ILE A 288 -17.58 7.94 -0.16
N LEU A 289 -18.73 7.72 -0.79
CA LEU A 289 -20.03 7.84 -0.16
C LEU A 289 -20.63 6.44 0.00
N LYS A 290 -20.93 6.03 1.22
CA LYS A 290 -21.69 4.82 1.48
C LYS A 290 -23.17 5.11 1.23
N ILE A 291 -23.74 4.46 0.24
CA ILE A 291 -25.09 4.70 -0.22
C ILE A 291 -26.03 3.67 0.42
N ASN A 292 -27.10 4.14 1.03
CA ASN A 292 -28.09 3.27 1.67
C ASN A 292 -29.14 2.70 0.70
N ASN A 293 -29.34 3.34 -0.45
CA ASN A 293 -30.23 2.87 -1.52
C ASN A 293 -29.67 3.25 -2.90
N PRO A 294 -28.89 2.37 -3.55
CA PRO A 294 -28.29 2.66 -4.86
C PRO A 294 -29.29 2.95 -5.98
N ASP A 295 -30.52 2.44 -5.91
CA ASP A 295 -31.54 2.65 -6.94
C ASP A 295 -31.99 4.10 -7.05
N LEU A 296 -31.76 4.89 -6.00
CA LEU A 296 -32.10 6.32 -5.96
C LEU A 296 -30.98 7.25 -6.39
N LEU A 297 -29.82 6.74 -6.78
CA LEU A 297 -28.64 7.57 -7.11
C LEU A 297 -28.98 8.64 -8.15
N ASN A 298 -29.62 8.28 -9.26
CA ASN A 298 -29.99 9.21 -10.33
C ASN A 298 -31.05 10.26 -9.93
N THR A 299 -31.66 10.12 -8.76
CA THR A 299 -32.60 11.13 -8.22
C THR A 299 -31.86 12.29 -7.56
N TYR A 300 -30.69 11.99 -6.98
CA TYR A 300 -29.91 12.94 -6.16
C TYR A 300 -28.63 13.42 -6.82
N PHE A 301 -28.11 12.64 -7.78
CA PHE A 301 -26.90 12.96 -8.54
C PHE A 301 -27.21 12.93 -10.03
N ASP A 302 -26.60 13.81 -10.80
CA ASP A 302 -26.64 13.77 -12.25
C ASP A 302 -25.47 12.92 -12.74
N LEU A 303 -25.78 11.73 -13.27
CA LEU A 303 -24.80 10.71 -13.62
C LEU A 303 -24.88 10.41 -15.10
N ASP A 304 -23.88 10.89 -15.86
CA ASP A 304 -23.73 10.63 -17.29
C ASP A 304 -22.75 9.48 -17.53
N GLU A 305 -23.15 8.50 -18.34
CA GLU A 305 -22.28 7.40 -18.72
C GLU A 305 -21.07 7.92 -19.51
N PHE A 306 -19.86 7.58 -19.03
CA PHE A 306 -18.59 7.96 -19.66
C PHE A 306 -17.84 6.78 -20.27
N ASP A 307 -17.78 5.66 -19.55
CA ASP A 307 -17.15 4.39 -19.97
C ASP A 307 -18.01 3.22 -19.53
N SER A 308 -18.79 2.67 -20.48
CA SER A 308 -19.70 1.54 -20.21
C SER A 308 -18.96 0.27 -19.85
N SER A 309 -17.75 0.06 -20.35
CA SER A 309 -16.97 -1.17 -20.09
C SER A 309 -16.56 -1.27 -18.64
N ASN A 310 -16.16 -0.15 -18.03
CA ASN A 310 -15.78 -0.04 -16.62
C ASN A 310 -16.86 0.55 -15.72
N LYS A 311 -18.05 0.87 -16.26
CA LYS A 311 -19.17 1.51 -15.53
C LYS A 311 -18.78 2.85 -14.89
N ILE A 312 -17.87 3.59 -15.53
CA ILE A 312 -17.45 4.92 -15.07
C ILE A 312 -18.45 5.97 -15.57
N MET A 313 -18.85 6.86 -14.68
CA MET A 313 -19.82 7.94 -14.95
C MET A 313 -19.16 9.30 -14.70
N LYS A 314 -19.57 10.32 -15.41
CA LYS A 314 -19.38 11.72 -14.99
C LYS A 314 -20.43 12.02 -13.93
N ILE A 315 -20.08 12.85 -12.96
CA ILE A 315 -20.98 13.22 -11.88
C ILE A 315 -21.11 14.73 -11.76
N ASP A 316 -22.36 15.20 -11.65
CA ASP A 316 -22.72 16.52 -11.18
C ASP A 316 -23.68 16.42 -9.98
N PHE A 317 -23.65 17.42 -9.12
CA PHE A 317 -24.42 17.43 -7.89
C PHE A 317 -25.69 18.28 -8.07
N ASN A 318 -26.84 17.68 -7.79
CA ASN A 318 -28.15 18.34 -7.88
C ASN A 318 -28.45 19.23 -6.65
N ASP A 319 -27.51 19.29 -5.68
CA ASP A 319 -27.64 20.10 -4.48
C ASP A 319 -26.28 20.67 -4.02
N ASP A 320 -26.24 21.27 -2.84
CA ASP A 320 -25.07 21.99 -2.31
C ASP A 320 -24.09 21.08 -1.53
N LEU A 321 -24.06 19.78 -1.78
CA LEU A 321 -23.19 18.82 -1.09
C LEU A 321 -21.70 19.17 -1.20
N LEU A 322 -21.29 19.79 -2.30
CA LEU A 322 -19.92 20.29 -2.51
C LEU A 322 -19.51 21.30 -1.45
N VAL A 323 -20.44 22.10 -0.92
CA VAL A 323 -20.15 23.06 0.18
C VAL A 323 -19.68 22.32 1.43
N LEU A 324 -20.30 21.17 1.75
CA LEU A 324 -19.83 20.31 2.85
C LEU A 324 -18.43 19.77 2.57
N PHE A 325 -18.19 19.26 1.37
CA PHE A 325 -16.90 18.65 1.01
C PHE A 325 -15.76 19.67 1.08
N GLU A 326 -15.95 20.86 0.53
CA GLU A 326 -14.96 21.94 0.57
C GLU A 326 -14.66 22.44 2.01
N ASN A 327 -15.66 22.43 2.88
CA ASN A 327 -15.49 22.82 4.29
C ASN A 327 -14.68 21.78 5.08
N ILE A 328 -14.75 20.50 4.69
CA ILE A 328 -13.99 19.42 5.36
C ILE A 328 -12.62 19.26 4.70
N GLN A 329 -12.56 19.17 3.39
CA GLN A 329 -11.33 18.98 2.60
C GLN A 329 -11.32 19.93 1.40
N SER A 330 -10.68 21.07 1.53
CA SER A 330 -10.60 22.08 0.46
C SER A 330 -9.80 21.61 -0.77
N GLY A 331 -10.16 22.12 -1.94
CA GLY A 331 -9.43 21.92 -3.18
C GLY A 331 -9.62 20.52 -3.77
N THR A 332 -10.82 19.94 -3.68
CA THR A 332 -11.18 18.68 -4.32
C THR A 332 -12.06 19.01 -5.55
N SER A 333 -11.58 18.71 -6.75
CA SER A 333 -12.36 18.75 -7.98
C SER A 333 -12.93 17.36 -8.22
N LEU A 334 -14.25 17.22 -8.32
CA LEU A 334 -14.94 15.94 -8.45
C LEU A 334 -15.59 15.88 -9.84
N LYS A 335 -15.22 14.92 -10.67
CA LYS A 335 -15.65 14.84 -12.08
C LYS A 335 -16.14 13.47 -12.50
N TYR A 336 -15.53 12.42 -11.94
CA TYR A 336 -15.80 11.05 -12.34
C TYR A 336 -16.24 10.23 -11.14
N SER A 337 -17.16 9.31 -11.36
CA SER A 337 -17.64 8.43 -10.32
C SER A 337 -17.77 7.00 -10.79
N ILE A 338 -17.75 6.08 -9.83
CA ILE A 338 -18.08 4.67 -10.01
C ILE A 338 -18.78 4.15 -8.77
N LEU A 339 -19.73 3.27 -8.97
CA LEU A 339 -20.37 2.51 -7.89
C LEU A 339 -19.69 1.15 -7.75
N ILE A 340 -19.06 0.91 -6.60
CA ILE A 340 -18.48 -0.38 -6.22
C ILE A 340 -19.30 -0.91 -5.02
N ASP A 341 -20.05 -1.97 -5.24
CA ASP A 341 -21.10 -2.43 -4.33
C ASP A 341 -22.07 -1.27 -4.01
N ASP A 342 -22.16 -0.86 -2.75
CA ASP A 342 -22.98 0.29 -2.30
C ASP A 342 -22.12 1.52 -2.00
N ASN A 343 -20.90 1.61 -2.56
CA ASN A 343 -20.00 2.74 -2.33
C ASN A 343 -19.84 3.53 -3.62
N LEU A 344 -20.31 4.76 -3.62
CA LEU A 344 -20.09 5.71 -4.72
C LEU A 344 -18.73 6.39 -4.51
N VAL A 345 -17.76 6.02 -5.33
CA VAL A 345 -16.43 6.62 -5.33
C VAL A 345 -16.40 7.77 -6.31
N ILE A 346 -15.90 8.94 -5.89
CA ILE A 346 -15.88 10.15 -6.67
C ILE A 346 -14.47 10.73 -6.69
N THR A 347 -13.92 10.98 -7.90
CA THR A 347 -12.56 11.42 -8.11
C THR A 347 -12.45 12.59 -9.07
N GLU A 348 -11.28 13.22 -9.10
CA GLU A 348 -10.95 14.22 -10.11
C GLU A 348 -10.52 13.60 -11.44
N SER A 349 -9.77 12.48 -11.40
CA SER A 349 -9.13 11.89 -12.58
C SER A 349 -9.57 10.45 -12.85
N LEU A 350 -9.53 10.08 -14.15
CA LEU A 350 -9.75 8.69 -14.58
C LEU A 350 -8.66 7.74 -14.10
N SER A 351 -7.42 8.21 -13.96
CA SER A 351 -6.31 7.41 -13.45
C SER A 351 -6.59 6.91 -12.03
N GLN A 352 -7.10 7.79 -11.17
CA GLN A 352 -7.45 7.44 -9.80
C GLN A 352 -8.64 6.45 -9.74
N ILE A 353 -9.68 6.63 -10.57
CA ILE A 353 -10.79 5.65 -10.63
C ILE A 353 -10.30 4.28 -11.07
N LYS A 354 -9.52 4.22 -12.17
CA LYS A 354 -8.95 2.96 -12.66
C LYS A 354 -8.11 2.27 -11.58
N LYS A 355 -7.29 3.02 -10.84
CA LYS A 355 -6.52 2.50 -9.71
C LYS A 355 -7.42 1.88 -8.63
N ILE A 356 -8.52 2.54 -8.26
CA ILE A 356 -9.45 2.04 -7.23
C ILE A 356 -10.18 0.78 -7.71
N ILE A 357 -10.66 0.75 -8.96
CA ILE A 357 -11.28 -0.43 -9.57
C ILE A 357 -10.32 -1.62 -9.47
N ASN A 358 -9.07 -1.39 -9.80
CA ASN A 358 -8.08 -2.44 -9.88
C ASN A 358 -7.66 -2.92 -8.48
N SER A 359 -7.44 -2.00 -7.53
CA SER A 359 -7.18 -2.39 -6.14
C SER A 359 -8.34 -3.21 -5.55
N SER A 360 -9.58 -2.89 -5.92
CA SER A 360 -10.75 -3.70 -5.53
C SER A 360 -10.73 -5.09 -6.18
N LYS A 361 -10.39 -5.18 -7.48
CA LYS A 361 -10.32 -6.46 -8.20
C LYS A 361 -9.28 -7.42 -7.62
N ILE A 362 -8.13 -6.91 -7.20
CA ILE A 362 -7.02 -7.72 -6.63
C ILE A 362 -7.08 -7.84 -5.11
N ASN A 363 -8.09 -7.28 -4.46
CA ASN A 363 -8.20 -7.16 -3.01
C ASN A 363 -7.04 -6.40 -2.35
N ASP A 364 -6.41 -5.47 -3.07
CA ASP A 364 -5.36 -4.59 -2.52
C ASP A 364 -5.99 -3.37 -1.84
N ASN A 365 -6.69 -3.62 -0.74
CA ASN A 365 -7.44 -2.62 0.02
C ASN A 365 -7.37 -2.91 1.52
N LEU A 366 -7.81 -1.96 2.34
CA LEU A 366 -7.77 -2.09 3.79
C LEU A 366 -8.62 -3.24 4.32
N GLY A 367 -9.69 -3.64 3.61
CA GLY A 367 -10.51 -4.80 4.00
C GLY A 367 -9.74 -6.11 4.04
N SER A 368 -8.73 -6.26 3.19
CA SER A 368 -7.85 -7.44 3.12
C SER A 368 -6.52 -7.27 3.87
N ASN A 369 -6.22 -6.07 4.38
CA ASN A 369 -4.96 -5.77 5.06
C ASN A 369 -4.96 -6.29 6.49
N ASN A 370 -4.15 -7.30 6.78
CA ASN A 370 -4.07 -7.92 8.11
C ASN A 370 -3.58 -6.96 9.20
N GLU A 371 -2.60 -6.10 8.90
CA GLU A 371 -2.09 -5.09 9.86
C GLU A 371 -3.18 -4.08 10.20
N TYR A 372 -3.92 -3.63 9.19
CA TYR A 372 -5.05 -2.71 9.39
C TYR A 372 -6.17 -3.37 10.18
N ASN A 373 -6.55 -4.60 9.84
CA ASN A 373 -7.61 -5.35 10.52
C ASN A 373 -7.25 -5.58 12.01
N GLN A 374 -6.01 -5.92 12.30
CA GLN A 374 -5.52 -6.01 13.68
C GLN A 374 -5.60 -4.65 14.40
N TYR A 375 -5.15 -3.58 13.73
CA TYR A 375 -5.17 -2.23 14.29
C TYR A 375 -6.60 -1.74 14.58
N ILE A 376 -7.51 -1.86 13.61
CA ILE A 376 -8.88 -1.38 13.75
C ILE A 376 -9.71 -2.22 14.73
N SER A 377 -9.39 -3.51 14.90
CA SER A 377 -10.08 -4.39 15.87
C SER A 377 -9.91 -3.97 17.32
N GLN A 378 -8.88 -3.18 17.64
CA GLN A 378 -8.61 -2.61 18.96
C GLN A 378 -9.44 -1.35 19.22
N LYS A 379 -10.13 -0.81 18.20
CA LYS A 379 -10.94 0.40 18.31
C LYS A 379 -12.39 0.09 18.72
N ALA A 380 -13.11 1.12 19.10
CA ALA A 380 -14.56 1.00 19.32
C ALA A 380 -15.25 0.60 18.00
N LYS A 381 -16.15 -0.39 18.07
CA LYS A 381 -16.88 -0.89 16.89
C LYS A 381 -17.74 0.18 16.21
N LYS A 382 -18.28 1.12 17.00
CA LYS A 382 -19.11 2.20 16.48
C LYS A 382 -18.43 3.53 16.74
N LEU A 383 -18.24 4.30 15.67
CA LEU A 383 -17.56 5.60 15.69
C LEU A 383 -18.46 6.63 15.00
N SER A 384 -18.37 7.87 15.42
CA SER A 384 -18.96 9.02 14.72
C SER A 384 -18.04 9.53 13.63
N PHE A 385 -16.72 9.41 13.88
CA PHE A 385 -15.68 9.68 12.91
C PHE A 385 -14.40 8.91 13.24
N VAL A 386 -13.58 8.67 12.22
CA VAL A 386 -12.20 8.20 12.35
C VAL A 386 -11.32 8.86 11.30
N TRP A 387 -10.16 9.33 11.73
CA TRP A 387 -9.07 9.73 10.86
C TRP A 387 -7.90 8.76 11.08
N ILE A 388 -7.34 8.24 10.00
CA ILE A 388 -6.20 7.32 10.04
C ILE A 388 -5.12 7.81 9.09
N ASN A 389 -3.89 7.78 9.56
CA ASN A 389 -2.69 8.10 8.83
C ASN A 389 -1.86 6.83 8.59
N ASN A 390 -1.36 6.65 7.38
CA ASN A 390 -0.50 5.54 7.01
C ASN A 390 0.97 5.98 7.03
N ASN A 391 1.70 5.59 8.07
CA ASN A 391 3.09 5.98 8.24
C ASN A 391 4.03 5.40 7.18
N LYS A 392 3.72 4.22 6.61
CA LYS A 392 4.53 3.59 5.56
C LYS A 392 4.58 4.44 4.29
N THR A 393 3.48 5.10 3.94
CA THR A 393 3.38 5.93 2.73
C THR A 393 3.88 7.36 2.93
N LEU A 394 3.99 7.83 4.19
CA LEU A 394 4.40 9.20 4.54
C LEU A 394 5.89 9.31 4.89
N SER A 395 6.61 8.23 5.07
CA SER A 395 8.00 8.20 5.56
C SER A 395 9.01 9.00 4.73
N ASN A 396 8.66 9.42 3.52
CA ASN A 396 9.55 10.16 2.62
C ASN A 396 9.54 11.68 2.81
N THR A 397 8.75 12.24 3.73
CA THR A 397 8.52 13.70 3.77
C THR A 397 9.06 14.46 4.98
N LYS A 398 9.36 13.81 6.11
CA LYS A 398 10.02 14.46 7.29
C LYS A 398 10.65 13.41 8.22
N LYS A 399 11.70 13.81 8.96
CA LYS A 399 12.32 13.04 10.05
C LYS A 399 11.27 12.59 11.09
N ASN A 400 10.70 11.41 10.89
CA ASN A 400 9.91 10.73 11.91
C ASN A 400 10.78 9.61 12.47
N ASP A 401 11.09 9.70 13.75
CA ASP A 401 11.82 8.64 14.46
C ASP A 401 10.89 7.45 14.85
N ILE A 402 9.62 7.49 14.43
CA ILE A 402 8.67 6.37 14.61
C ILE A 402 8.85 5.39 13.46
N ASN A 403 9.33 4.19 13.77
CA ASN A 403 9.51 3.13 12.77
C ASN A 403 8.14 2.72 12.16
N PRO A 404 7.91 2.93 10.84
CA PRO A 404 6.64 2.61 10.19
C PRO A 404 6.28 1.12 10.23
N ASP A 405 7.27 0.22 10.29
CA ASP A 405 7.02 -1.22 10.33
C ASP A 405 6.40 -1.67 11.65
N ASN A 406 6.80 -1.00 12.75
CA ASN A 406 6.25 -1.26 14.07
C ASN A 406 4.94 -0.50 14.33
N TYR A 407 4.80 0.69 13.73
CA TYR A 407 3.69 1.62 13.93
C TYR A 407 3.14 2.08 12.56
N PRO A 408 2.53 1.18 11.79
CA PRO A 408 2.08 1.50 10.44
C PRO A 408 0.95 2.54 10.42
N PHE A 409 0.17 2.64 11.50
CA PHE A 409 -0.97 3.54 11.57
C PHE A 409 -0.94 4.44 12.81
N ILE A 410 -1.43 5.66 12.62
CA ILE A 410 -1.77 6.61 13.68
C ILE A 410 -3.24 6.98 13.47
N SER A 411 -4.05 6.97 14.53
CA SER A 411 -5.45 7.32 14.41
C SER A 411 -5.93 8.37 15.41
N PHE A 412 -6.92 9.09 14.97
CA PHE A 412 -7.74 9.98 15.78
C PHE A 412 -9.21 9.66 15.49
N SER A 413 -9.95 9.21 16.50
CA SER A 413 -11.33 8.79 16.35
C SER A 413 -12.22 9.37 17.43
N GLY A 414 -13.53 9.34 17.20
CA GLY A 414 -14.44 9.87 18.21
C GLY A 414 -15.84 9.29 18.15
N ARG A 415 -16.49 9.37 19.29
CA ARG A 415 -17.90 9.01 19.51
C ARG A 415 -18.61 10.19 20.11
N VAL A 416 -19.55 10.73 19.38
CA VAL A 416 -20.36 11.85 19.83
C VAL A 416 -21.67 11.31 20.40
N ASN A 417 -22.01 11.72 21.62
CA ASN A 417 -23.27 11.38 22.25
C ASN A 417 -23.83 12.64 22.92
N GLN A 418 -24.97 13.11 22.46
CA GLN A 418 -25.59 14.36 22.87
C GLN A 418 -24.60 15.54 22.72
N ASP A 419 -24.20 16.17 23.82
CA ASP A 419 -23.29 17.31 23.89
C ASP A 419 -21.85 16.93 24.33
N ILE A 420 -21.57 15.63 24.45
CA ILE A 420 -20.26 15.07 24.82
C ILE A 420 -19.64 14.35 23.65
N ALA A 421 -18.37 14.62 23.39
CA ALA A 421 -17.55 13.84 22.48
C ALA A 421 -16.45 13.11 23.27
N LEU A 422 -16.39 11.80 23.11
CA LEU A 422 -15.25 10.98 23.51
C LEU A 422 -14.29 10.91 22.32
N ILE A 423 -13.03 11.22 22.54
CA ILE A 423 -12.01 11.35 21.52
C ILE A 423 -10.86 10.43 21.89
N ASP A 424 -10.43 9.61 20.94
CA ASP A 424 -9.32 8.70 21.12
C ASP A 424 -8.19 9.04 20.13
N PHE A 425 -6.96 9.21 20.65
CA PHE A 425 -5.74 9.30 19.84
C PHE A 425 -4.88 8.08 20.14
N ASP A 426 -4.37 7.42 19.10
CA ASP A 426 -3.69 6.16 19.26
C ASP A 426 -2.49 6.00 18.32
N ILE A 427 -1.37 5.58 18.93
CA ILE A 427 -0.18 5.05 18.27
C ILE A 427 0.12 3.71 18.93
N SER A 428 -0.32 2.62 18.32
CA SER A 428 -0.13 1.27 18.86
C SER A 428 0.82 0.48 17.99
N LYS A 429 1.73 -0.24 18.66
CA LYS A 429 2.60 -1.21 18.00
C LYS A 429 1.74 -2.37 17.50
N ILE A 430 1.93 -2.72 16.23
CA ILE A 430 1.39 -3.96 15.70
C ILE A 430 2.40 -5.06 15.99
N GLU A 431 1.95 -6.14 16.65
CA GLU A 431 2.78 -7.31 16.86
C GLU A 431 3.11 -7.94 15.50
N ASN A 432 4.34 -8.45 15.36
CA ASN A 432 4.77 -9.09 14.14
C ASN A 432 3.80 -10.22 13.78
N ILE A 433 2.95 -9.97 12.79
CA ILE A 433 2.20 -11.02 12.11
C ILE A 433 3.26 -11.85 11.39
N ASP A 434 3.19 -13.17 11.50
CA ASP A 434 4.00 -14.05 10.65
C ASP A 434 3.66 -13.74 9.19
N LYS A 435 4.57 -13.01 8.54
CA LYS A 435 4.39 -12.55 7.14
C LYS A 435 4.74 -13.64 6.14
N SER A 436 5.18 -14.82 6.61
CA SER A 436 5.51 -15.93 5.72
C SER A 436 4.27 -16.34 4.91
N GLY A 437 4.37 -16.21 3.58
CA GLY A 437 3.30 -16.50 2.64
C GLY A 437 2.23 -15.40 2.51
N ASP A 438 2.47 -14.20 3.00
CA ASP A 438 1.68 -13.03 2.65
C ASP A 438 2.08 -12.54 1.25
N ILE A 439 1.09 -12.10 0.47
CA ILE A 439 1.28 -11.61 -0.89
C ILE A 439 1.00 -10.12 -0.88
N PHE A 440 1.94 -9.34 -1.41
CA PHE A 440 1.82 -7.89 -1.51
C PHE A 440 1.84 -7.45 -2.97
N THR A 441 1.02 -6.48 -3.32
CA THR A 441 1.11 -5.83 -4.63
C THR A 441 2.24 -4.79 -4.57
N GLU A 442 3.30 -4.99 -5.34
CA GLU A 442 4.39 -4.02 -5.42
C GLU A 442 4.02 -2.83 -6.27
N PHE A 443 3.49 -3.10 -7.46
CA PHE A 443 2.97 -2.06 -8.33
C PHE A 443 1.81 -2.59 -9.18
N PHE A 444 1.05 -1.64 -9.66
CA PHE A 444 -0.04 -1.83 -10.59
C PHE A 444 0.00 -0.72 -11.65
N LEU A 445 -0.07 -1.11 -12.92
CA LEU A 445 0.00 -0.18 -14.06
C LEU A 445 -1.19 -0.39 -15.00
N THR A 446 -1.80 0.69 -15.44
CA THR A 446 -2.85 0.70 -16.47
C THR A 446 -2.38 1.45 -17.70
N PHE A 447 -2.71 0.93 -18.86
CA PHE A 447 -2.35 1.47 -20.16
C PHE A 447 -3.61 1.80 -20.95
N ASP A 448 -3.51 2.73 -21.89
CA ASP A 448 -4.61 3.04 -22.79
C ASP A 448 -4.78 1.97 -23.86
N ASP A 449 -3.67 1.38 -24.32
CA ASP A 449 -3.60 0.35 -25.34
C ASP A 449 -3.65 -1.05 -24.72
N LYS A 450 -4.18 -2.04 -25.46
CA LYS A 450 -4.19 -3.45 -25.03
C LYS A 450 -2.80 -4.05 -25.06
N ILE A 451 -2.53 -4.95 -24.16
CA ILE A 451 -1.27 -5.68 -24.09
C ILE A 451 -1.39 -6.94 -24.99
N THR A 452 -0.48 -7.08 -25.94
CA THR A 452 -0.47 -8.20 -26.90
C THR A 452 0.63 -9.22 -26.61
N LEU A 453 1.72 -8.80 -25.96
CA LEU A 453 2.75 -9.67 -25.42
C LEU A 453 2.77 -9.49 -23.90
N PRO A 454 2.46 -10.53 -23.12
CA PRO A 454 2.48 -10.48 -21.66
C PRO A 454 3.82 -10.01 -21.10
N PRO A 455 3.83 -9.37 -19.93
CA PRO A 455 5.05 -8.87 -19.30
C PRO A 455 6.02 -10.01 -18.98
N ARG A 456 7.33 -9.73 -19.15
CA ARG A 456 8.44 -10.63 -18.85
C ARG A 456 9.53 -9.90 -18.12
N TRP A 457 10.08 -10.54 -17.09
CA TRP A 457 11.26 -10.07 -16.42
C TRP A 457 12.51 -10.18 -17.28
N ILE A 458 13.32 -9.14 -17.31
CA ILE A 458 14.60 -9.11 -18.00
C ILE A 458 15.68 -8.50 -17.11
N LEU A 459 16.86 -9.12 -17.09
CA LEU A 459 17.98 -8.71 -16.25
C LEU A 459 18.49 -7.32 -16.65
N ASN A 460 18.49 -6.41 -15.70
CA ASN A 460 19.18 -5.14 -15.79
C ASN A 460 20.63 -5.31 -15.33
N HIS A 461 21.57 -5.43 -16.29
CA HIS A 461 22.97 -5.69 -16.01
C HIS A 461 23.73 -4.52 -15.34
N THR A 462 23.08 -3.39 -15.07
CA THR A 462 23.74 -2.23 -14.42
C THR A 462 23.63 -2.27 -12.90
N ASN A 463 22.55 -2.83 -12.37
CA ASN A 463 22.31 -2.99 -10.93
C ASN A 463 22.11 -4.45 -10.50
N ASN A 464 22.07 -5.40 -11.46
CA ASN A 464 21.76 -6.81 -11.26
C ASN A 464 20.34 -7.11 -10.76
N GLU A 465 19.43 -6.15 -10.84
CA GLU A 465 18.00 -6.32 -10.62
C GLU A 465 17.31 -6.72 -11.94
N TYR A 466 16.01 -6.98 -11.90
CA TYR A 466 15.24 -7.30 -13.10
C TYR A 466 14.23 -6.20 -13.37
N ASP A 467 14.27 -5.66 -14.58
CA ASP A 467 13.26 -4.80 -15.16
C ASP A 467 12.24 -5.66 -15.92
N PHE A 468 11.16 -5.10 -16.46
CA PHE A 468 10.25 -5.88 -17.29
C PHE A 468 9.92 -5.22 -18.62
N ILE A 469 9.45 -6.07 -19.56
CA ILE A 469 9.16 -5.67 -20.92
C ILE A 469 7.87 -6.32 -21.41
N PHE A 470 7.07 -5.59 -22.19
CA PHE A 470 5.85 -6.09 -22.84
C PHE A 470 5.58 -5.33 -24.15
N GLN A 471 4.67 -5.85 -25.00
CA GLN A 471 4.23 -5.16 -26.21
C GLN A 471 2.73 -4.87 -26.15
N ASP A 472 2.33 -3.67 -26.59
CA ASP A 472 0.93 -3.27 -26.76
C ASP A 472 0.40 -3.52 -28.18
N ASP A 473 -0.88 -3.26 -28.46
CA ASP A 473 -1.53 -3.52 -29.75
C ASP A 473 -1.19 -2.49 -30.82
N ASP A 474 -0.69 -1.32 -30.45
CA ASP A 474 -0.07 -0.34 -31.34
C ASP A 474 1.38 -0.72 -31.70
N ASN A 475 1.82 -1.89 -31.28
CA ASN A 475 3.17 -2.44 -31.46
C ASN A 475 4.28 -1.66 -30.76
N TYR A 476 4.00 -0.89 -29.70
CA TYR A 476 5.08 -0.36 -28.89
C TYR A 476 5.66 -1.45 -27.98
N LEU A 477 6.97 -1.55 -28.00
CA LEU A 477 7.73 -2.30 -27.02
C LEU A 477 7.99 -1.37 -25.82
N ASN A 478 7.48 -1.76 -24.67
CA ASN A 478 7.50 -0.97 -23.45
C ASN A 478 8.46 -1.59 -22.46
N TYR A 479 9.38 -0.80 -21.91
CA TYR A 479 10.41 -1.23 -20.96
C TYR A 479 10.29 -0.43 -19.67
N TYR A 480 10.06 -1.12 -18.57
CA TYR A 480 9.81 -0.55 -17.24
C TYR A 480 10.78 -1.13 -16.21
N SER A 481 11.08 -0.34 -15.16
CA SER A 481 11.81 -0.85 -13.99
C SER A 481 10.94 -1.80 -13.15
N ASN A 482 11.58 -2.57 -12.26
CA ASN A 482 10.87 -3.39 -11.25
C ASN A 482 9.94 -2.61 -10.30
N LYS A 483 10.04 -1.29 -10.28
CA LYS A 483 9.15 -0.39 -9.50
C LYS A 483 8.03 0.23 -10.36
N GLY A 484 7.81 -0.28 -11.57
CA GLY A 484 6.76 0.22 -12.46
C GLY A 484 7.04 1.60 -13.08
N ILE A 485 8.32 2.03 -13.16
CA ILE A 485 8.70 3.31 -13.77
C ILE A 485 9.10 3.09 -15.22
N LEU A 486 8.51 3.84 -16.13
CA LEU A 486 8.83 3.77 -17.57
C LEU A 486 10.29 4.18 -17.82
N ASN A 487 11.10 3.28 -18.38
CA ASN A 487 12.44 3.59 -18.85
C ASN A 487 12.42 4.09 -20.30
N TRP A 488 11.75 3.38 -21.20
CA TRP A 488 11.53 3.79 -22.58
C TRP A 488 10.37 3.03 -23.23
N ARG A 489 9.78 3.64 -24.26
CA ARG A 489 8.75 3.07 -25.13
C ARG A 489 9.18 3.24 -26.58
N LYS A 490 9.12 2.18 -27.39
CA LYS A 490 9.59 2.20 -28.79
C LYS A 490 8.63 1.47 -29.71
N GLN A 491 8.19 2.11 -30.75
CA GLN A 491 7.35 1.50 -31.75
C GLN A 491 8.14 0.51 -32.62
N ILE A 492 7.62 -0.68 -32.76
CA ILE A 492 8.15 -1.76 -33.60
C ILE A 492 7.19 -1.90 -34.79
N PRO A 493 7.69 -2.16 -36.03
CA PRO A 493 6.82 -2.20 -37.20
C PRO A 493 5.74 -3.28 -37.17
N GLN A 494 5.90 -4.33 -36.38
CA GLN A 494 5.02 -5.51 -36.37
C GLN A 494 4.99 -6.15 -34.98
N LYS A 495 3.98 -7.02 -34.75
CA LYS A 495 3.90 -7.83 -33.52
C LYS A 495 5.10 -8.77 -33.37
N ILE A 496 5.55 -8.93 -32.14
CA ILE A 496 6.59 -9.90 -31.77
C ILE A 496 6.03 -11.31 -31.84
N ILE A 497 6.79 -12.22 -32.41
CA ILE A 497 6.45 -13.65 -32.50
C ILE A 497 7.23 -14.42 -31.44
N GLY A 498 6.53 -14.97 -30.48
CA GLY A 498 7.10 -15.67 -29.33
C GLY A 498 7.61 -14.73 -28.25
N ASP A 499 8.67 -15.11 -27.57
CA ASP A 499 9.19 -14.40 -26.42
C ASP A 499 10.26 -13.37 -26.79
N VAL A 500 10.39 -12.34 -25.97
CA VAL A 500 11.57 -11.49 -25.92
C VAL A 500 12.66 -12.22 -25.14
N ASN A 501 13.88 -12.27 -25.69
CA ASN A 501 15.01 -12.95 -25.09
C ASN A 501 16.15 -11.98 -24.80
N GLN A 502 17.08 -12.37 -23.92
CA GLN A 502 18.31 -11.62 -23.66
C GLN A 502 19.55 -12.41 -24.09
N ILE A 503 20.49 -11.72 -24.73
CA ILE A 503 21.79 -12.24 -25.10
C ILE A 503 22.90 -11.31 -24.64
N ASP A 504 24.10 -11.82 -24.41
CA ASP A 504 25.31 -11.03 -24.19
C ASP A 504 26.20 -11.14 -25.44
N LEU A 505 25.84 -10.35 -26.44
CA LEU A 505 26.44 -10.37 -27.74
C LEU A 505 27.93 -10.09 -27.73
N TYR A 506 28.33 -9.09 -26.96
CA TYR A 506 29.70 -8.60 -26.87
C TYR A 506 30.53 -9.32 -25.81
N LYS A 507 29.97 -10.29 -25.11
CA LYS A 507 30.62 -11.10 -24.05
C LYS A 507 31.23 -10.26 -22.92
N ASN A 508 30.63 -9.11 -22.66
CA ASN A 508 31.09 -8.13 -21.68
C ASN A 508 30.15 -7.98 -20.48
N GLY A 509 29.16 -8.86 -20.36
CA GLY A 509 28.14 -8.83 -19.31
C GLY A 509 26.94 -7.95 -19.64
N ARG A 510 27.06 -7.03 -20.61
CA ARG A 510 25.96 -6.16 -21.02
C ARG A 510 24.97 -6.93 -21.90
N LYS A 511 23.72 -6.97 -21.45
CA LYS A 511 22.65 -7.72 -22.13
C LYS A 511 22.00 -6.88 -23.22
N GLN A 512 21.70 -7.54 -24.36
CA GLN A 512 20.87 -7.01 -25.43
C GLN A 512 19.56 -7.79 -25.47
N ILE A 513 18.51 -7.14 -25.91
CA ILE A 513 17.16 -7.65 -26.08
C ILE A 513 17.05 -8.13 -27.54
N ILE A 514 16.62 -9.38 -27.74
CA ILE A 514 16.46 -9.97 -29.09
C ILE A 514 15.07 -10.59 -29.22
N PHE A 515 14.42 -10.29 -30.32
CA PHE A 515 13.12 -10.87 -30.69
C PHE A 515 12.91 -10.90 -32.19
N ARG A 516 11.94 -11.68 -32.62
CA ARG A 516 11.52 -11.82 -34.01
C ARG A 516 10.13 -11.17 -34.20
N THR A 517 9.97 -10.49 -35.32
CA THR A 517 8.68 -10.16 -35.93
C THR A 517 8.38 -11.04 -37.11
N LEU A 518 7.30 -10.75 -37.86
CA LEU A 518 6.95 -11.51 -39.05
C LEU A 518 8.12 -11.59 -40.04
N ASN A 519 8.71 -10.45 -40.36
CA ASN A 519 9.67 -10.32 -41.45
C ASN A 519 11.10 -10.02 -40.99
N SER A 520 11.34 -9.77 -39.72
CA SER A 520 12.62 -9.26 -39.24
C SER A 520 13.02 -9.81 -37.88
N LEU A 521 14.32 -9.88 -37.70
CA LEU A 521 14.96 -10.07 -36.40
C LEU A 521 15.45 -8.71 -35.90
N TYR A 522 15.14 -8.37 -34.65
CA TYR A 522 15.57 -7.13 -34.01
C TYR A 522 16.44 -7.43 -32.81
N VAL A 523 17.46 -6.59 -32.64
CA VAL A 523 18.28 -6.57 -31.44
C VAL A 523 18.38 -5.14 -30.94
N PHE A 524 18.02 -4.94 -29.68
CA PHE A 524 18.12 -3.63 -28.99
C PHE A 524 19.09 -3.71 -27.81
N ASP A 525 19.77 -2.62 -27.54
CA ASP A 525 20.47 -2.48 -26.28
C ASP A 525 19.48 -2.16 -25.14
N ARG A 526 19.99 -2.06 -23.91
CA ARG A 526 19.17 -1.73 -22.74
C ARG A 526 18.45 -0.38 -22.85
N ASN A 527 19.01 0.57 -23.57
CA ASN A 527 18.43 1.91 -23.74
C ASN A 527 17.44 2.00 -24.91
N GLY A 528 17.06 0.86 -25.52
CA GLY A 528 16.17 0.79 -26.66
C GLY A 528 16.82 1.25 -27.98
N ILE A 529 18.16 1.30 -28.04
CA ILE A 529 18.88 1.62 -29.26
C ILE A 529 19.09 0.35 -30.06
N GLU A 530 18.68 0.38 -31.32
CA GLU A 530 18.81 -0.77 -32.21
C GLU A 530 20.26 -1.07 -32.57
N VAL A 531 20.66 -2.34 -32.42
CA VAL A 531 21.95 -2.86 -32.84
C VAL A 531 21.83 -3.29 -34.30
N LYS A 532 22.03 -2.36 -35.23
CA LYS A 532 21.77 -2.52 -36.67
C LYS A 532 22.59 -3.65 -37.32
N GLU A 533 23.76 -3.96 -36.77
CA GLU A 533 24.61 -5.03 -37.32
C GLU A 533 23.96 -6.42 -37.15
N LEU A 534 22.98 -6.54 -36.27
CA LEU A 534 22.29 -7.81 -36.00
C LEU A 534 20.79 -7.76 -36.24
N SER A 535 20.24 -6.60 -36.55
CA SER A 535 18.86 -6.46 -36.99
C SER A 535 18.84 -6.68 -38.52
N PHE A 536 18.11 -7.69 -39.01
CA PHE A 536 18.05 -8.01 -40.44
C PHE A 536 16.68 -8.59 -40.85
N GLU A 537 16.38 -8.48 -42.12
CA GLU A 537 15.18 -9.07 -42.72
C GLU A 537 15.33 -10.58 -42.85
N ILE A 538 14.28 -11.31 -42.47
CA ILE A 538 14.24 -12.80 -42.52
C ILE A 538 13.59 -13.30 -43.79
N GLY A 539 12.83 -12.47 -44.48
CA GLY A 539 11.99 -12.83 -45.60
C GLY A 539 10.56 -13.24 -45.17
N SER A 540 9.67 -13.30 -46.15
CA SER A 540 8.27 -13.66 -45.93
C SER A 540 8.09 -15.17 -45.91
N ALA A 541 7.23 -15.70 -45.07
CA ALA A 541 6.80 -17.09 -44.95
C ALA A 541 5.31 -17.16 -44.61
N ASN A 542 4.66 -18.33 -44.81
CA ASN A 542 3.27 -18.54 -44.38
C ASN A 542 3.20 -19.07 -42.94
N VAL A 543 4.21 -19.84 -42.52
CA VAL A 543 4.31 -20.40 -41.18
C VAL A 543 5.49 -19.78 -40.47
N HIS A 544 5.19 -19.10 -39.36
CA HIS A 544 6.16 -18.34 -38.57
C HIS A 544 6.26 -18.95 -37.17
N ASN A 545 7.44 -19.47 -36.83
CA ASN A 545 7.75 -19.94 -35.49
C ASN A 545 8.65 -18.93 -34.78
N PRO A 546 8.60 -18.82 -33.44
CA PRO A 546 9.56 -18.04 -32.67
C PRO A 546 11.01 -18.39 -33.00
N ILE A 547 11.93 -17.47 -32.81
CA ILE A 547 13.36 -17.72 -32.99
C ILE A 547 13.86 -18.74 -31.95
N SER A 548 14.76 -19.63 -32.38
CA SER A 548 15.50 -20.49 -31.45
C SER A 548 16.91 -19.95 -31.25
N ILE A 549 17.31 -19.75 -30.01
CA ILE A 549 18.62 -19.22 -29.63
C ILE A 549 19.39 -20.32 -28.90
N PHE A 550 20.56 -20.68 -29.47
CA PHE A 550 21.39 -21.72 -28.91
C PHE A 550 22.74 -21.17 -28.48
N ASP A 551 23.16 -21.51 -27.26
CA ASP A 551 24.53 -21.35 -26.77
C ASP A 551 25.07 -22.71 -26.34
N TYR A 552 25.58 -23.46 -27.31
CA TYR A 552 25.97 -24.87 -27.14
C TYR A 552 27.01 -25.11 -26.06
N GLU A 553 27.96 -24.19 -25.94
CA GLU A 553 29.10 -24.31 -25.01
C GLU A 553 28.96 -23.42 -23.77
N LYS A 554 27.83 -22.73 -23.64
CA LYS A 554 27.60 -21.71 -22.59
C LYS A 554 28.70 -20.63 -22.53
N ASN A 555 29.28 -20.30 -23.68
CA ASN A 555 30.38 -19.34 -23.86
C ASN A 555 29.97 -18.07 -24.60
N ARG A 556 28.66 -17.87 -24.75
CA ARG A 556 28.03 -16.72 -25.42
C ARG A 556 28.35 -16.65 -26.91
N ASN A 557 28.63 -17.84 -27.57
CA ASN A 557 28.70 -17.97 -29.01
C ASN A 557 27.32 -18.37 -29.53
N TYR A 558 26.42 -17.40 -29.57
CA TYR A 558 25.03 -17.68 -29.95
C TYR A 558 24.86 -18.15 -31.38
N ARG A 559 23.85 -18.99 -31.59
CA ARG A 559 23.37 -19.44 -32.89
C ARG A 559 21.87 -19.18 -32.93
N PHE A 560 21.42 -18.52 -33.98
CA PHE A 560 20.02 -18.17 -34.19
C PHE A 560 19.46 -19.08 -35.27
N LEU A 561 18.55 -19.99 -34.90
CA LEU A 561 17.87 -20.84 -35.86
C LEU A 561 16.50 -20.25 -36.20
N ILE A 562 16.30 -19.92 -37.45
CA ILE A 562 15.10 -19.33 -38.00
C ILE A 562 14.43 -20.32 -38.92
N THR A 563 13.11 -20.42 -38.82
CA THR A 563 12.30 -21.28 -39.69
C THR A 563 11.41 -20.40 -40.56
N ASN A 564 11.31 -20.77 -41.84
CA ASN A 564 10.40 -20.21 -42.82
C ASN A 564 9.71 -21.36 -43.56
N ASP A 565 8.42 -21.59 -43.29
CA ASP A 565 7.64 -22.73 -43.76
C ASP A 565 8.36 -24.05 -43.45
N ASN A 566 8.93 -24.69 -44.46
CA ASN A 566 9.67 -25.95 -44.35
C ASN A 566 11.20 -25.80 -44.41
N LEU A 567 11.72 -24.56 -44.35
CA LEU A 567 13.15 -24.24 -44.44
C LEU A 567 13.69 -23.87 -43.05
N ILE A 568 14.89 -24.37 -42.71
CA ILE A 568 15.68 -23.90 -41.58
C ILE A 568 16.95 -23.21 -42.03
N GLN A 569 17.29 -22.11 -41.37
CA GLN A 569 18.53 -21.36 -41.57
C GLN A 569 19.17 -21.04 -40.22
N MET A 570 20.49 -21.19 -40.14
CA MET A 570 21.25 -20.91 -38.92
C MET A 570 22.12 -19.66 -39.15
N PHE A 571 21.98 -18.69 -38.24
CA PHE A 571 22.78 -17.47 -38.24
C PHE A 571 23.72 -17.45 -37.03
N ASP A 572 24.86 -16.81 -37.16
CA ASP A 572 25.78 -16.55 -36.06
C ASP A 572 25.50 -15.21 -35.38
N SER A 573 26.30 -14.90 -34.36
CA SER A 573 26.21 -13.65 -33.61
C SER A 573 26.59 -12.39 -34.42
N SER A 574 26.98 -12.49 -35.65
CA SER A 574 27.19 -11.38 -36.59
C SER A 574 26.09 -11.27 -37.66
N GLY A 575 24.98 -12.03 -37.51
CA GLY A 575 23.87 -12.04 -38.46
C GLY A 575 24.20 -12.77 -39.78
N LYS A 576 25.32 -13.49 -39.86
CA LYS A 576 25.74 -14.24 -41.08
C LYS A 576 25.33 -15.71 -40.98
N ILE A 577 25.02 -16.27 -42.11
CA ILE A 577 24.73 -17.73 -42.19
C ILE A 577 25.98 -18.51 -41.72
N VAL A 578 25.76 -19.44 -40.80
CA VAL A 578 26.81 -20.24 -40.17
C VAL A 578 27.49 -21.12 -41.22
N LYS A 579 28.81 -20.90 -41.42
CA LYS A 579 29.61 -21.74 -42.29
C LYS A 579 29.55 -23.19 -41.81
N GLY A 580 29.16 -24.13 -42.72
CA GLY A 580 29.04 -25.54 -42.41
C GLY A 580 27.68 -26.00 -41.92
N PHE A 581 26.75 -25.11 -41.63
CA PHE A 581 25.32 -25.42 -41.51
C PHE A 581 24.66 -25.14 -42.85
N LYS A 582 24.26 -26.19 -43.56
CA LYS A 582 23.57 -26.00 -44.83
C LYS A 582 22.09 -25.76 -44.58
N PRO A 583 21.49 -24.69 -45.17
CA PRO A 583 20.06 -24.51 -45.15
C PRO A 583 19.37 -25.80 -45.57
N LYS A 584 18.44 -26.29 -44.75
CA LYS A 584 17.76 -27.57 -45.00
C LYS A 584 16.28 -27.33 -45.24
N LYS A 585 15.79 -27.79 -46.40
CA LYS A 585 14.39 -27.77 -46.76
C LYS A 585 13.80 -29.18 -46.51
N PHE A 586 12.70 -29.24 -45.80
CA PHE A 586 11.97 -30.46 -45.50
C PHE A 586 10.82 -30.67 -46.48
N THR A 587 10.23 -31.85 -46.44
CA THR A 587 9.09 -32.24 -47.33
C THR A 587 7.74 -31.70 -46.82
N SER A 588 7.68 -31.16 -45.63
CA SER A 588 6.48 -30.64 -44.96
C SER A 588 6.85 -29.46 -44.06
N ASN A 589 5.86 -28.64 -43.72
CA ASN A 589 6.06 -27.45 -42.90
C ASN A 589 6.53 -27.79 -41.49
N ILE A 590 7.25 -26.87 -40.89
CA ILE A 590 7.73 -26.94 -39.51
C ILE A 590 6.66 -26.32 -38.63
N ILE A 591 6.05 -27.09 -37.73
CA ILE A 591 4.87 -26.70 -36.98
C ILE A 591 5.17 -26.03 -35.65
N GLN A 592 6.40 -26.16 -35.16
CA GLN A 592 6.80 -25.54 -33.86
C GLN A 592 8.24 -25.03 -33.94
N ARG A 593 8.58 -24.14 -32.98
CA ARG A 593 9.95 -23.68 -32.76
C ARG A 593 10.90 -24.87 -32.56
N PRO A 594 11.99 -24.98 -33.33
CA PRO A 594 13.00 -26.02 -33.11
C PRO A 594 13.59 -25.96 -31.70
N VAL A 595 13.78 -27.10 -31.07
CA VAL A 595 14.27 -27.19 -29.69
C VAL A 595 15.67 -27.80 -29.68
N HIS A 596 16.57 -27.18 -28.90
CA HIS A 596 17.88 -27.76 -28.60
C HIS A 596 17.81 -28.55 -27.29
N ILE A 597 18.17 -29.81 -27.35
CA ILE A 597 18.26 -30.70 -26.18
C ILE A 597 19.67 -31.30 -26.13
N ARG A 598 20.25 -31.33 -24.92
CA ARG A 598 21.55 -31.96 -24.66
C ARG A 598 21.37 -33.18 -23.77
N ILE A 599 21.77 -34.35 -24.30
CA ILE A 599 21.72 -35.62 -23.58
C ILE A 599 23.13 -36.25 -23.59
N LYS A 600 23.63 -36.61 -22.41
CA LYS A 600 24.97 -37.25 -22.26
C LYS A 600 26.08 -36.49 -22.99
N GLY A 601 26.08 -35.15 -22.91
CA GLY A 601 27.09 -34.31 -23.55
C GLY A 601 26.95 -34.09 -25.06
N LYS A 602 25.96 -34.69 -25.72
CA LYS A 602 25.69 -34.54 -27.15
C LYS A 602 24.52 -33.61 -27.38
N ASP A 603 24.61 -32.75 -28.41
CA ASP A 603 23.59 -31.80 -28.78
C ASP A 603 22.68 -32.31 -29.87
N TYR A 604 21.39 -32.08 -29.72
CA TYR A 604 20.34 -32.50 -30.63
C TYR A 604 19.40 -31.33 -30.91
N ILE A 605 19.10 -31.10 -32.21
CA ILE A 605 18.11 -30.08 -32.63
C ILE A 605 16.91 -30.88 -33.18
N LEU A 606 15.77 -30.68 -32.49
CA LEU A 606 14.52 -31.37 -32.83
C LEU A 606 13.65 -30.45 -33.70
N ILE A 607 13.18 -31.00 -34.82
CA ILE A 607 12.30 -30.34 -35.79
C ILE A 607 11.04 -31.20 -35.94
N LEU A 608 9.90 -30.63 -35.69
CA LEU A 608 8.58 -31.26 -35.81
C LEU A 608 7.95 -30.87 -37.16
N LEU A 609 7.58 -31.84 -37.94
CA LEU A 609 6.98 -31.61 -39.25
C LEU A 609 5.48 -31.91 -39.21
N GLU A 610 4.69 -31.14 -39.95
CA GLU A 610 3.23 -31.25 -40.07
C GLU A 610 2.78 -32.67 -40.46
N ASN A 611 3.57 -33.39 -41.27
CA ASN A 611 3.30 -34.77 -41.68
C ASN A 611 3.60 -35.83 -40.59
N GLY A 612 3.86 -35.43 -39.37
CA GLY A 612 4.14 -36.28 -38.21
C GLY A 612 5.59 -36.77 -38.10
N SER A 613 6.51 -36.33 -38.98
CA SER A 613 7.93 -36.72 -38.89
C SER A 613 8.66 -35.90 -37.82
N LEU A 614 9.42 -36.60 -36.96
CA LEU A 614 10.40 -36.00 -36.10
C LEU A 614 11.79 -36.06 -36.72
N LYS A 615 12.42 -34.92 -36.97
CA LYS A 615 13.82 -34.84 -37.42
C LYS A 615 14.71 -34.41 -36.25
N ILE A 616 15.75 -35.21 -36.02
CA ILE A 616 16.71 -34.95 -34.94
C ILE A 616 18.08 -34.72 -35.58
N LEU A 617 18.53 -33.45 -35.53
CA LEU A 617 19.72 -32.99 -36.24
C LEU A 617 20.91 -32.78 -35.29
N ASP A 618 22.12 -32.83 -35.85
CA ASP A 618 23.35 -32.39 -35.20
C ASP A 618 23.55 -30.84 -35.37
N ARG A 619 24.62 -30.31 -34.77
CA ARG A 619 24.97 -28.85 -34.83
C ARG A 619 25.28 -28.37 -36.28
N ARG A 620 25.45 -29.28 -37.27
CA ARG A 620 25.69 -28.96 -38.66
C ARG A 620 24.44 -29.10 -39.53
N GLY A 621 23.29 -29.44 -38.92
CA GLY A 621 22.03 -29.64 -39.64
C GLY A 621 21.89 -30.99 -40.32
N ARG A 622 22.78 -31.96 -40.04
CA ARG A 622 22.70 -33.32 -40.57
C ARG A 622 21.81 -34.18 -39.66
N ASP A 623 21.12 -35.15 -40.24
CA ASP A 623 20.35 -36.13 -39.48
C ASP A 623 21.28 -36.87 -38.50
N ARG A 624 21.05 -36.73 -37.22
CA ARG A 624 21.83 -37.37 -36.16
C ARG A 624 21.20 -38.66 -35.69
N ILE A 625 19.88 -38.66 -35.64
CA ILE A 625 19.05 -39.80 -35.28
C ILE A 625 17.94 -39.90 -36.34
N VAL A 626 17.72 -41.10 -36.86
CA VAL A 626 16.61 -41.41 -37.73
C VAL A 626 15.46 -41.90 -36.85
N VAL A 627 14.29 -41.29 -37.00
CA VAL A 627 13.05 -41.71 -36.36
C VAL A 627 12.09 -42.08 -37.47
N ASP A 628 11.81 -43.37 -37.62
CA ASP A 628 11.01 -43.89 -38.75
C ASP A 628 9.50 -43.77 -38.48
N ASP A 629 9.09 -43.94 -37.24
CA ASP A 629 7.69 -43.86 -36.82
C ASP A 629 7.15 -42.41 -36.85
N LYS A 630 5.89 -42.30 -37.25
CA LYS A 630 5.18 -41.04 -37.22
C LYS A 630 4.58 -40.77 -35.83
N ILE A 631 4.58 -39.49 -35.43
CA ILE A 631 3.99 -39.01 -34.19
C ILE A 631 2.87 -38.03 -34.54
N ARG A 632 1.73 -38.18 -33.93
CA ARG A 632 0.65 -37.17 -33.99
C ARG A 632 0.95 -36.07 -32.99
N PHE A 633 1.70 -35.04 -33.41
CA PHE A 633 2.14 -33.96 -32.54
C PHE A 633 0.95 -33.17 -32.03
N SER A 634 0.97 -32.89 -30.72
CA SER A 634 0.11 -31.91 -30.05
C SER A 634 0.78 -30.53 -30.03
N ASN A 635 0.19 -29.57 -29.33
CA ASN A 635 0.80 -28.28 -29.08
C ASN A 635 1.97 -28.32 -28.07
N ASN A 636 2.35 -29.50 -27.59
CA ASN A 636 3.43 -29.67 -26.64
C ASN A 636 4.79 -29.71 -27.33
N SER A 637 5.77 -29.04 -26.72
CA SER A 637 7.16 -29.12 -27.16
C SER A 637 7.80 -30.45 -26.71
N PHE A 638 9.01 -30.71 -27.21
CA PHE A 638 9.85 -31.80 -26.69
C PHE A 638 10.76 -31.30 -25.59
N TYR A 639 10.92 -32.13 -24.58
CA TYR A 639 11.75 -31.88 -23.40
C TYR A 639 12.76 -33.03 -23.21
N SER A 640 13.82 -32.78 -22.44
CA SER A 640 14.69 -33.81 -21.91
C SER A 640 14.09 -34.45 -20.67
N TYR A 641 13.75 -35.72 -20.72
CA TYR A 641 13.22 -36.46 -19.56
C TYR A 641 13.80 -37.85 -19.51
N LEU A 642 14.44 -38.23 -18.41
CA LEU A 642 15.05 -39.54 -18.19
C LEU A 642 15.95 -40.00 -19.38
N ASN A 643 16.79 -39.08 -19.88
CA ASN A 643 17.67 -39.28 -21.05
C ASN A 643 16.94 -39.61 -22.38
N SER A 644 15.69 -39.24 -22.52
CA SER A 644 14.88 -39.36 -23.72
C SER A 644 14.34 -38.00 -24.16
N PHE A 645 14.00 -37.88 -25.45
CA PHE A 645 13.23 -36.76 -25.98
C PHE A 645 11.75 -37.07 -25.74
N THR A 646 11.09 -36.25 -24.89
CA THR A 646 9.77 -36.58 -24.36
C THR A 646 8.75 -35.49 -24.64
N THR A 647 7.54 -35.89 -25.06
CA THR A 647 6.36 -35.02 -25.25
C THR A 647 5.08 -35.81 -24.98
N ILE A 648 3.92 -35.13 -24.98
CA ILE A 648 2.60 -35.79 -25.07
C ILE A 648 2.03 -35.60 -26.47
N ASP A 649 1.57 -36.68 -27.10
CA ASP A 649 0.96 -36.63 -28.42
C ASP A 649 -0.54 -36.26 -28.38
N LEU A 650 -1.16 -36.05 -29.54
CA LEU A 650 -2.60 -35.78 -29.66
C LEU A 650 -3.52 -36.90 -29.14
N ASN A 651 -2.97 -38.14 -28.98
CA ASN A 651 -3.74 -39.24 -28.42
C ASN A 651 -3.61 -39.32 -26.89
N GLY A 652 -2.98 -38.34 -26.24
CA GLY A 652 -2.78 -38.31 -24.78
C GLY A 652 -1.73 -39.28 -24.26
N ASN A 653 -0.83 -39.78 -25.14
CA ASN A 653 0.24 -40.69 -24.74
C ASN A 653 1.54 -39.92 -24.45
N LEU A 654 2.26 -40.33 -23.42
CA LEU A 654 3.61 -39.86 -23.18
C LEU A 654 4.59 -40.56 -24.16
N ILE A 655 5.05 -39.81 -25.13
CA ILE A 655 6.00 -40.26 -26.13
C ILE A 655 7.41 -40.05 -25.64
N LYS A 656 8.23 -41.08 -25.65
CA LYS A 656 9.67 -41.03 -25.35
C LYS A 656 10.44 -41.56 -26.52
N VAL A 657 11.33 -40.75 -27.08
CA VAL A 657 12.25 -41.12 -28.15
C VAL A 657 13.64 -41.22 -27.55
N ASP A 658 14.27 -42.38 -27.66
CA ASP A 658 15.63 -42.60 -27.15
C ASP A 658 16.70 -42.05 -28.10
N THR A 659 17.97 -42.12 -27.71
CA THR A 659 19.10 -41.65 -28.52
C THR A 659 19.43 -42.57 -29.71
N ASN A 660 18.73 -43.68 -29.87
CA ASN A 660 18.81 -44.57 -31.03
C ASN A 660 17.63 -44.38 -32.00
N GLY A 661 16.67 -43.53 -31.67
CA GLY A 661 15.48 -43.24 -32.48
C GLY A 661 14.28 -44.15 -32.20
N LYS A 662 14.36 -45.02 -31.20
CA LYS A 662 13.26 -45.89 -30.83
C LYS A 662 12.21 -45.12 -30.02
N ILE A 663 10.95 -45.23 -30.43
CA ILE A 663 9.81 -44.62 -29.73
C ILE A 663 9.24 -45.63 -28.74
N SER A 664 9.04 -45.19 -27.51
CA SER A 664 8.16 -45.84 -26.52
C SER A 664 6.97 -44.95 -26.20
N ARG A 665 5.83 -45.58 -25.89
CA ARG A 665 4.57 -44.87 -25.59
C ARG A 665 4.02 -45.36 -24.24
N ASP A 666 3.88 -44.45 -23.33
CA ASP A 666 3.16 -44.72 -22.05
C ASP A 666 1.71 -44.22 -22.22
N TYR A 667 0.76 -45.14 -22.11
CA TYR A 667 -0.66 -44.84 -22.28
C TYR A 667 -1.23 -44.23 -21.02
N LEU A 668 -1.32 -42.91 -20.97
CA LEU A 668 -1.81 -42.18 -19.79
C LEU A 668 -3.30 -41.85 -19.85
N ASN A 669 -3.97 -42.14 -21.01
CA ASN A 669 -5.38 -41.84 -21.28
C ASN A 669 -5.76 -40.36 -21.03
N LEU A 670 -4.86 -39.45 -21.40
CA LEU A 670 -5.07 -38.00 -21.28
C LEU A 670 -5.83 -37.48 -22.52
N SER A 671 -6.42 -36.27 -22.36
CA SER A 671 -7.09 -35.61 -23.49
C SER A 671 -6.09 -35.03 -24.49
N GLU A 672 -6.56 -34.72 -25.70
CA GLU A 672 -5.77 -34.05 -26.73
C GLU A 672 -5.35 -32.63 -26.36
N SER A 673 -6.07 -31.99 -25.41
CA SER A 673 -5.82 -30.64 -24.88
C SER A 673 -4.77 -30.61 -23.79
N THR A 674 -4.22 -31.75 -23.36
CA THR A 674 -3.23 -31.82 -22.27
C THR A 674 -1.99 -30.98 -22.59
N LEU A 675 -1.60 -30.13 -21.65
CA LEU A 675 -0.42 -29.27 -21.72
C LEU A 675 0.62 -29.69 -20.68
N ILE A 676 1.90 -29.71 -21.08
CA ILE A 676 3.00 -30.16 -20.22
C ILE A 676 4.12 -29.14 -20.09
N ASP A 677 4.85 -29.25 -18.98
CA ASP A 677 6.19 -28.72 -18.80
C ASP A 677 7.08 -29.76 -18.09
N ILE A 678 8.35 -29.80 -18.46
CA ILE A 678 9.32 -30.71 -17.84
C ILE A 678 10.62 -29.96 -17.53
N SER A 679 11.04 -30.03 -16.29
CA SER A 679 12.33 -29.46 -15.86
C SER A 679 12.99 -30.36 -14.83
N ASP A 680 14.30 -30.69 -15.02
CA ASP A 680 15.10 -31.53 -14.12
C ASP A 680 14.40 -32.82 -13.68
N ASN A 681 13.90 -33.57 -14.66
CA ASN A 681 13.14 -34.80 -14.42
C ASN A 681 11.85 -34.64 -13.59
N SER A 682 11.35 -33.44 -13.43
CA SER A 682 9.99 -33.19 -12.91
C SER A 682 9.05 -33.05 -14.10
N LEU A 683 8.11 -33.97 -14.25
CA LEU A 683 7.03 -33.94 -15.25
C LEU A 683 5.81 -33.31 -14.56
N VAL A 684 5.30 -32.23 -15.16
CA VAL A 684 4.05 -31.55 -14.75
C VAL A 684 3.15 -31.46 -15.96
N TYR A 685 1.87 -31.79 -15.81
CA TYR A 685 0.87 -31.62 -16.86
C TYR A 685 -0.47 -31.22 -16.29
N ILE A 686 -1.25 -30.52 -17.09
CA ILE A 686 -2.66 -30.23 -16.86
C ILE A 686 -3.50 -30.92 -17.91
N ASP A 687 -4.47 -31.72 -17.49
CA ASP A 687 -5.48 -32.35 -18.32
C ASP A 687 -6.85 -31.93 -17.87
N ASN A 688 -7.54 -31.11 -18.66
CA ASN A 688 -8.76 -30.40 -18.27
C ASN A 688 -8.56 -29.64 -16.96
N ASN A 689 -9.15 -30.08 -15.85
CA ASN A 689 -8.99 -29.49 -14.52
C ASN A 689 -8.14 -30.34 -13.55
N MET A 690 -7.44 -31.35 -14.05
CA MET A 690 -6.55 -32.18 -13.25
C MET A 690 -5.08 -31.78 -13.49
N LEU A 691 -4.46 -31.15 -12.50
CA LEU A 691 -3.02 -30.86 -12.49
C LEU A 691 -2.27 -32.04 -11.89
N SER A 692 -1.28 -32.55 -12.61
CA SER A 692 -0.38 -33.58 -12.11
C SER A 692 1.03 -33.05 -11.93
N ILE A 693 1.58 -33.20 -10.72
CA ILE A 693 2.94 -32.78 -10.35
C ILE A 693 3.70 -34.02 -9.90
N LYS A 694 4.67 -34.49 -10.67
CA LYS A 694 5.44 -35.74 -10.37
C LYS A 694 4.54 -36.94 -10.02
N GLY A 695 3.36 -37.04 -10.63
CA GLY A 695 2.38 -38.12 -10.38
C GLY A 695 1.41 -37.85 -9.24
N ILE A 696 1.53 -36.76 -8.53
CA ILE A 696 0.52 -36.30 -7.56
C ILE A 696 -0.58 -35.57 -8.34
N SER A 697 -1.83 -36.03 -8.23
CA SER A 697 -2.98 -35.45 -8.90
C SER A 697 -3.70 -34.44 -8.00
N ILE A 698 -3.95 -33.26 -8.53
CA ILE A 698 -4.63 -32.14 -7.86
C ILE A 698 -5.85 -31.77 -8.71
N ASN A 699 -7.03 -31.81 -8.14
CA ASN A 699 -8.24 -31.36 -8.80
C ASN A 699 -8.39 -29.86 -8.63
N LEU A 700 -8.30 -29.12 -9.71
CA LEU A 700 -8.56 -27.69 -9.77
C LEU A 700 -10.06 -27.43 -9.98
N PRO A 701 -10.56 -26.22 -9.70
CA PRO A 701 -11.88 -25.80 -10.14
C PRO A 701 -12.08 -26.01 -11.63
N PHE A 702 -13.31 -26.10 -12.10
CA PHE A 702 -13.56 -26.16 -13.55
C PHE A 702 -13.17 -24.82 -14.19
N GLY A 703 -12.27 -24.87 -15.19
CA GLY A 703 -11.72 -23.66 -15.82
C GLY A 703 -10.95 -23.95 -17.12
N ASN A 704 -10.41 -22.91 -17.72
CA ASN A 704 -9.51 -22.98 -18.90
C ASN A 704 -8.10 -22.62 -18.46
N TYR A 705 -7.26 -23.63 -18.35
CA TYR A 705 -5.93 -23.48 -17.76
C TYR A 705 -4.83 -23.24 -18.79
N SER A 706 -3.93 -22.33 -18.46
CA SER A 706 -2.70 -22.11 -19.22
C SER A 706 -1.78 -23.35 -19.15
N ARG A 707 -0.75 -23.39 -19.99
CA ARG A 707 0.35 -24.35 -19.84
C ARG A 707 0.97 -24.19 -18.44
N PRO A 708 1.11 -25.27 -17.65
CA PRO A 708 1.87 -25.21 -16.41
C PRO A 708 3.33 -24.85 -16.71
N LYS A 709 3.95 -24.09 -15.83
CA LYS A 709 5.35 -23.68 -15.97
C LYS A 709 6.11 -23.93 -14.67
N ILE A 710 7.27 -24.58 -14.78
CA ILE A 710 8.16 -24.89 -13.66
C ILE A 710 9.22 -23.81 -13.57
N PHE A 711 9.22 -23.04 -12.50
CA PHE A 711 10.25 -22.05 -12.17
C PHE A 711 11.22 -22.61 -11.13
N LYS A 712 12.47 -22.17 -11.20
CA LYS A 712 13.50 -22.47 -10.20
C LYS A 712 14.00 -21.18 -9.61
N ILE A 713 13.59 -20.92 -8.39
CA ILE A 713 13.84 -19.66 -7.70
C ILE A 713 14.24 -19.98 -6.27
N LEU A 714 15.29 -19.31 -5.76
CA LEU A 714 15.76 -19.45 -4.37
C LEU A 714 15.90 -20.93 -3.92
N ASN A 715 16.43 -21.80 -4.82
CA ASN A 715 16.58 -23.24 -4.62
C ASN A 715 15.27 -24.04 -4.47
N GLN A 716 14.14 -23.45 -4.82
CA GLN A 716 12.82 -24.09 -4.83
C GLN A 716 12.33 -24.29 -6.27
N LYS A 717 11.49 -25.29 -6.47
CA LYS A 717 10.73 -25.46 -7.70
C LYS A 717 9.29 -25.00 -7.43
N ILE A 718 8.86 -24.05 -8.22
CA ILE A 718 7.51 -23.48 -8.15
C ILE A 718 6.79 -23.85 -9.44
N ILE A 719 5.61 -24.42 -9.31
CA ILE A 719 4.74 -24.76 -10.43
C ILE A 719 3.62 -23.74 -10.50
N ALA A 720 3.58 -23.01 -11.61
CA ALA A 720 2.60 -21.96 -11.84
C ALA A 720 1.60 -22.37 -12.93
N ILE A 721 0.33 -22.02 -12.70
CA ILE A 721 -0.74 -22.21 -13.67
C ILE A 721 -1.78 -21.10 -13.51
N THR A 722 -2.32 -20.61 -14.64
CA THR A 722 -3.35 -19.56 -14.68
C THR A 722 -4.65 -20.14 -15.21
N ASP A 723 -5.75 -19.93 -14.50
CA ASP A 723 -7.11 -20.07 -15.04
C ASP A 723 -7.44 -18.82 -15.84
N LEU A 724 -7.51 -18.95 -17.15
CA LEU A 724 -7.72 -17.86 -18.09
C LEU A 724 -9.19 -17.37 -18.13
N ASN A 725 -10.16 -18.18 -17.64
CA ASN A 725 -11.57 -17.77 -17.56
C ASN A 725 -11.87 -17.01 -16.28
N GLU A 726 -11.38 -17.53 -15.14
CA GLU A 726 -11.60 -16.93 -13.82
C GLU A 726 -10.52 -15.89 -13.48
N GLU A 727 -9.50 -15.74 -14.35
CA GLU A 727 -8.36 -14.83 -14.17
C GLU A 727 -7.66 -15.04 -12.82
N LYS A 728 -7.34 -16.31 -12.53
CA LYS A 728 -6.73 -16.72 -11.26
C LYS A 728 -5.41 -17.45 -11.49
N ILE A 729 -4.39 -17.07 -10.75
CA ILE A 729 -3.08 -17.70 -10.74
C ILE A 729 -2.98 -18.63 -9.54
N PHE A 730 -2.55 -19.85 -9.77
CA PHE A 730 -2.25 -20.82 -8.73
C PHE A 730 -0.75 -21.11 -8.74
N LEU A 731 -0.14 -21.12 -7.55
CA LEU A 731 1.24 -21.56 -7.35
C LEU A 731 1.28 -22.78 -6.44
N TYR A 732 2.01 -23.80 -6.88
CA TYR A 732 2.22 -25.03 -6.11
C TYR A 732 3.72 -25.29 -5.92
N ASP A 733 4.05 -25.92 -4.80
CA ASP A 733 5.37 -26.49 -4.61
C ASP A 733 5.53 -27.84 -5.38
N GLU A 734 6.72 -28.43 -5.34
CA GLU A 734 6.96 -29.72 -5.99
C GLU A 734 6.24 -30.92 -5.34
N ASN A 735 5.65 -30.74 -4.15
CA ASN A 735 4.84 -31.74 -3.43
C ASN A 735 3.34 -31.55 -3.68
N GLY A 736 2.95 -30.58 -4.52
CA GLY A 736 1.56 -30.31 -4.83
C GLY A 736 0.83 -29.50 -3.79
N GLN A 737 1.52 -28.83 -2.87
CA GLN A 737 0.92 -27.93 -1.90
C GLN A 737 0.75 -26.53 -2.50
N LEU A 738 -0.44 -25.99 -2.38
CA LEU A 738 -0.74 -24.60 -2.80
C LEU A 738 -0.01 -23.62 -1.87
N PHE A 739 0.68 -22.65 -2.46
CA PHE A 739 1.30 -21.58 -1.68
C PHE A 739 0.22 -20.79 -0.92
N LYS A 740 0.56 -20.38 0.31
CA LYS A 740 -0.34 -19.57 1.15
C LYS A 740 -0.68 -18.27 0.44
N GLY A 741 -1.93 -17.83 0.52
CA GLY A 741 -2.42 -16.62 -0.14
C GLY A 741 -2.86 -16.80 -1.60
N PHE A 742 -2.56 -17.95 -2.26
CA PHE A 742 -3.05 -18.25 -3.60
C PHE A 742 -4.42 -18.93 -3.57
N PRO A 743 -5.27 -18.75 -4.62
CA PRO A 743 -4.96 -18.07 -5.89
C PRO A 743 -5.03 -16.53 -5.80
N VAL A 744 -4.21 -15.85 -6.60
CA VAL A 744 -4.27 -14.40 -6.82
C VAL A 744 -4.85 -14.08 -8.19
N LYS A 745 -5.22 -12.82 -8.43
CA LYS A 745 -5.74 -12.38 -9.73
C LYS A 745 -4.63 -12.24 -10.78
N GLY A 746 -4.96 -12.66 -12.02
CA GLY A 746 -4.11 -12.50 -13.19
C GLY A 746 -4.66 -13.26 -14.39
N SER A 747 -4.63 -12.64 -15.57
CA SER A 747 -5.29 -13.09 -16.80
C SER A 747 -4.33 -13.69 -17.85
N SER A 748 -3.02 -13.65 -17.62
CA SER A 748 -2.01 -14.10 -18.60
C SER A 748 -1.05 -15.15 -18.05
N LEU A 749 -0.15 -15.60 -18.91
CA LEU A 749 1.05 -16.33 -18.50
C LEU A 749 1.90 -15.43 -17.59
N ILE A 750 2.35 -15.99 -16.49
CA ILE A 750 3.16 -15.28 -15.50
C ILE A 750 4.67 -15.45 -15.77
N ASP A 751 5.43 -14.53 -15.21
CA ASP A 751 6.86 -14.71 -15.02
C ASP A 751 7.23 -14.47 -13.56
N ILE A 752 8.20 -15.25 -13.04
CA ILE A 752 8.57 -15.23 -11.61
C ILE A 752 10.09 -15.12 -11.50
N ILE A 753 10.55 -14.19 -10.66
CA ILE A 753 11.97 -14.00 -10.32
C ILE A 753 12.08 -13.28 -8.96
N ASP A 754 13.23 -13.31 -8.32
CA ASP A 754 13.63 -12.36 -7.29
C ASP A 754 14.14 -11.10 -8.02
N SER A 755 13.30 -10.06 -8.10
CA SER A 755 13.50 -8.95 -9.03
C SER A 755 14.44 -7.87 -8.49
N ASP A 756 14.59 -7.75 -7.17
CA ASP A 756 15.38 -6.73 -6.49
C ASP A 756 16.47 -7.30 -5.56
N ASN A 757 16.63 -8.64 -5.55
CA ASN A 757 17.60 -9.41 -4.77
C ASN A 757 17.38 -9.36 -3.25
N ASP A 758 16.14 -9.29 -2.81
CA ASP A 758 15.78 -9.30 -1.39
C ASP A 758 15.53 -10.70 -0.80
N ASN A 759 15.70 -11.78 -1.62
CA ASN A 759 15.44 -13.19 -1.35
C ASN A 759 13.95 -13.54 -1.22
N LYS A 760 13.06 -12.73 -1.72
CA LYS A 760 11.68 -13.06 -2.00
C LYS A 760 11.51 -13.21 -3.52
N PHE A 761 10.34 -13.53 -3.99
CA PHE A 761 10.14 -13.58 -5.42
C PHE A 761 8.91 -12.81 -5.86
N GLU A 762 9.05 -12.16 -6.99
CA GLU A 762 7.98 -11.38 -7.60
C GLU A 762 7.39 -12.13 -8.79
N ILE A 763 6.07 -12.02 -8.87
CA ILE A 763 5.26 -12.50 -9.97
C ILE A 763 4.80 -11.31 -10.78
N ILE A 764 5.04 -11.33 -12.09
CA ILE A 764 4.48 -10.32 -12.98
C ILE A 764 3.48 -10.98 -13.95
N THR A 765 2.35 -10.31 -14.16
CA THR A 765 1.27 -10.78 -15.03
C THR A 765 0.41 -9.64 -15.54
N GLN A 766 -0.43 -9.89 -16.55
CA GLN A 766 -1.55 -9.03 -16.86
C GLN A 766 -2.67 -9.27 -15.83
N LEU A 767 -3.33 -8.22 -15.42
CA LEU A 767 -4.55 -8.33 -14.63
C LEU A 767 -5.79 -8.41 -15.52
N ASP A 768 -5.79 -7.63 -16.59
CA ASP A 768 -6.77 -7.60 -17.67
C ASP A 768 -6.08 -7.23 -18.99
N ASP A 769 -6.84 -6.95 -20.07
CA ASP A 769 -6.30 -6.65 -21.40
C ASP A 769 -5.30 -5.48 -21.43
N ASN A 770 -5.39 -4.52 -20.51
CA ASN A 770 -4.60 -3.29 -20.54
C ASN A 770 -3.98 -2.91 -19.19
N SER A 771 -3.81 -3.87 -18.29
CA SER A 771 -3.14 -3.61 -17.01
C SER A 771 -2.15 -4.72 -16.62
N ILE A 772 -1.12 -4.32 -15.88
CA ILE A 772 -0.05 -5.19 -15.36
C ILE A 772 0.01 -5.04 -13.85
N VAL A 773 0.19 -6.14 -13.17
CA VAL A 773 0.39 -6.20 -11.73
C VAL A 773 1.66 -7.00 -11.41
N SER A 774 2.41 -6.55 -10.41
CA SER A 774 3.48 -7.30 -9.75
C SER A 774 3.08 -7.63 -8.32
N TYR A 775 3.25 -8.90 -7.95
CA TYR A 775 3.04 -9.40 -6.60
C TYR A 775 4.37 -9.87 -6.01
N GLU A 776 4.72 -9.41 -4.82
CA GLU A 776 5.78 -9.98 -3.99
C GLU A 776 5.19 -11.10 -3.12
N VAL A 777 5.88 -12.22 -3.02
CA VAL A 777 5.53 -13.37 -2.18
C VAL A 777 6.60 -13.56 -1.10
N ASN A 778 6.18 -13.40 0.18
CA ASN A 778 7.04 -13.53 1.36
C ASN A 778 7.21 -14.97 1.83
#